data_747cc8aa3d2abece8dfee5ec322cd19d
#
_entry.id   747cc8aa3d2abece8dfee5ec322cd19d
#
_cell.length_a   1.000
_cell.length_b   1.000
_cell.length_c   1.000
_cell.angle_alpha   90.00
_cell.angle_beta   90.00
_cell.angle_gamma   90.00
#
_symmetry.space_group_name_H-M   'P 1'
#
loop_
_entity.id
_entity.type
_entity.pdbx_description
1 polymer ?
#
loop_
_entity_poly.entity_id
_entity_poly.type
_entity_poly.pdbx_seq_one_letter_code
_entity_poly.pdbx_strand_id
1 'polypeptide(L)'
;MTQAEQTAAAKNFSEEWSGRGDEKQETQRFWIGLLSDVLGIPQAASYIEFEKRVKLSHTSFIDGYIPETKVLIEQKSIDIDLEKSYAQSDGTMLTPYQQAKRYASELPYDLRPRWIVVSNFAEIHIHDMNRPEEEPEILKLENLEKEYYRLEFLVDRTNEKIRREEEISIKAGELVKKLYNALVKEYVEPSAESLRSLNILCVRLVFCLYAEDAGLFATRTSFEDYIKSFNILNVRKGLIDLFKALDTEIKDRDKYDETIKPFPYVNGGLFKDEKIEIPNFTQEIVDVLVNDCAGFDWSEISPTIFGAVFESTLNPETRRSGGMHYTSVENIHKVIDPLFMDSLNAEFESIQKITQKKNRDLKLLEFQEKLGKLTFLDPACGSGNFLTEAFLSLRRLENKVISSLFNGDTVLGFDEFIKVKISQFYGIEINDFAVTVAKTALWIAESQMIAETEKIISQEIDFLPLTTNAFIVEGNALRTDWTTLKPIDSNTLPEDGLFAGITTHVDGSEHHYDYIMGNPPFVGYSLQTESQKSDILNLFVDEKGKVYKTAGKIDYVSGWYWKAAQLIQNTNIKCALVSTNSITQGEQVAALWKTLFERFDIHFDFAYRTFRWDSESTQKAHVHCVIIGFSNTRHSETSAEESIKKR
;
A
#
# COMPACT_ATOMS: atom_id res chain seq x y z
N MET A 1 -12.39 11.75 -13.45
CA MET A 1 -13.67 12.45 -13.17
C MET A 1 -13.84 12.60 -11.68
N THR A 2 -14.28 13.76 -11.19
CA THR A 2 -14.67 13.95 -9.79
C THR A 2 -16.02 13.28 -9.52
N GLN A 3 -16.34 13.01 -8.25
CA GLN A 3 -17.63 12.42 -7.87
C GLN A 3 -18.81 13.29 -8.32
N ALA A 4 -18.69 14.61 -8.24
CA ALA A 4 -19.71 15.54 -8.72
C ALA A 4 -19.91 15.47 -10.24
N GLU A 5 -18.84 15.34 -11.01
CA GLU A 5 -18.91 15.14 -12.46
C GLU A 5 -19.55 13.80 -12.82
N GLN A 6 -19.25 12.73 -12.08
CA GLN A 6 -19.85 11.42 -12.28
C GLN A 6 -21.34 11.40 -11.97
N THR A 7 -21.74 12.02 -10.85
CA THR A 7 -23.15 12.15 -10.48
C THR A 7 -23.94 12.91 -11.57
N ALA A 8 -23.38 14.02 -12.07
CA ALA A 8 -23.99 14.78 -13.16
C ALA A 8 -24.06 13.98 -14.47
N ALA A 9 -23.01 13.24 -14.80
CA ALA A 9 -22.96 12.37 -15.98
C ALA A 9 -23.96 11.22 -15.87
N ALA A 10 -24.05 10.57 -14.70
CA ALA A 10 -25.02 9.51 -14.44
C ALA A 10 -26.47 9.99 -14.59
N LYS A 11 -26.77 11.21 -14.12
CA LYS A 11 -28.06 11.84 -14.31
C LYS A 11 -28.37 12.06 -15.79
N ASN A 12 -27.47 12.71 -16.52
CA ASN A 12 -27.63 12.96 -17.95
C ASN A 12 -27.83 11.66 -18.74
N PHE A 13 -27.05 10.63 -18.40
CA PHE A 13 -27.14 9.31 -19.03
C PHE A 13 -28.51 8.66 -18.75
N SER A 14 -29.00 8.70 -17.51
CA SER A 14 -30.33 8.19 -17.15
C SER A 14 -31.43 8.90 -17.91
N GLU A 15 -31.37 10.23 -18.05
CA GLU A 15 -32.32 11.03 -18.81
C GLU A 15 -32.29 10.71 -20.32
N GLU A 16 -31.08 10.54 -20.91
CA GLU A 16 -30.93 10.21 -22.33
C GLU A 16 -31.54 8.85 -22.69
N TRP A 17 -31.37 7.86 -21.79
CA TRP A 17 -31.77 6.46 -22.04
C TRP A 17 -33.17 6.14 -21.51
N SER A 18 -33.85 7.08 -20.87
CA SER A 18 -35.21 6.89 -20.34
C SER A 18 -36.21 6.54 -21.44
N GLY A 19 -36.84 5.37 -21.31
CA GLY A 19 -37.91 4.93 -22.22
C GLY A 19 -37.43 4.47 -23.61
N ARG A 20 -36.14 4.27 -23.84
CA ARG A 20 -35.56 3.76 -25.08
C ARG A 20 -34.68 2.51 -24.80
N GLY A 21 -34.49 1.67 -25.81
CA GLY A 21 -33.63 0.50 -25.72
C GLY A 21 -34.00 -0.59 -26.72
N ASP A 22 -33.37 -0.56 -27.90
CA ASP A 22 -33.39 -1.61 -28.91
C ASP A 22 -32.11 -2.43 -28.80
N GLU A 23 -32.23 -3.73 -28.49
CA GLU A 23 -31.10 -4.63 -28.29
C GLU A 23 -30.12 -4.61 -29.46
N LYS A 24 -30.61 -4.63 -30.70
CA LYS A 24 -29.77 -4.75 -31.89
C LYS A 24 -29.09 -3.43 -32.30
N GLN A 25 -29.74 -2.30 -32.05
CA GLN A 25 -29.29 -1.00 -32.55
C GLN A 25 -28.54 -0.20 -31.49
N GLU A 26 -28.84 -0.40 -30.20
CA GLU A 26 -28.45 0.50 -29.15
C GLU A 26 -27.52 -0.11 -28.10
N THR A 27 -27.34 -1.45 -28.05
CA THR A 27 -26.51 -2.13 -27.05
C THR A 27 -25.09 -1.54 -26.96
N GLN A 28 -24.41 -1.41 -28.10
CA GLN A 28 -23.02 -0.91 -28.08
C GLN A 28 -22.95 0.54 -27.61
N ARG A 29 -23.88 1.39 -28.07
CA ARG A 29 -23.92 2.81 -27.67
C ARG A 29 -24.20 2.98 -26.19
N PHE A 30 -25.12 2.16 -25.63
CA PHE A 30 -25.44 2.18 -24.21
C PHE A 30 -24.23 1.85 -23.35
N TRP A 31 -23.59 0.70 -23.61
CA TRP A 31 -22.47 0.25 -22.79
C TRP A 31 -21.21 1.09 -22.97
N ILE A 32 -20.91 1.55 -24.18
CA ILE A 32 -19.79 2.46 -24.42
C ILE A 32 -20.05 3.79 -23.70
N GLY A 33 -21.26 4.37 -23.80
CA GLY A 33 -21.60 5.61 -23.10
C GLY A 33 -21.57 5.46 -21.58
N LEU A 34 -22.09 4.36 -21.03
CA LEU A 34 -22.01 4.08 -19.59
C LEU A 34 -20.55 4.01 -19.10
N LEU A 35 -19.71 3.28 -19.84
CA LEU A 35 -18.29 3.14 -19.51
C LEU A 35 -17.50 4.44 -19.68
N SER A 36 -17.74 5.22 -20.77
CA SER A 36 -16.99 6.45 -21.03
C SER A 36 -17.49 7.64 -20.21
N ASP A 37 -18.80 7.89 -20.23
CA ASP A 37 -19.34 9.17 -19.76
C ASP A 37 -19.64 9.11 -18.25
N VAL A 38 -20.11 7.95 -17.74
CA VAL A 38 -20.44 7.79 -16.32
C VAL A 38 -19.25 7.21 -15.53
N LEU A 39 -18.61 6.17 -16.07
CA LEU A 39 -17.52 5.47 -15.37
C LEU A 39 -16.12 6.00 -15.74
N GLY A 40 -16.01 6.86 -16.76
CA GLY A 40 -14.79 7.62 -17.06
C GLY A 40 -13.70 6.86 -17.78
N ILE A 41 -14.02 5.80 -18.54
CA ILE A 41 -13.04 5.04 -19.32
C ILE A 41 -12.70 5.76 -20.63
N PRO A 42 -11.44 6.20 -20.85
CA PRO A 42 -11.09 7.06 -21.99
C PRO A 42 -11.27 6.41 -23.37
N GLN A 43 -11.18 5.09 -23.47
CA GLN A 43 -11.30 4.32 -24.72
C GLN A 43 -12.29 3.16 -24.54
N ALA A 44 -13.50 3.46 -24.07
CA ALA A 44 -14.50 2.45 -23.71
C ALA A 44 -14.79 1.45 -24.85
N ALA A 45 -14.74 1.87 -26.10
CA ALA A 45 -14.97 0.99 -27.25
C ALA A 45 -13.90 -0.12 -27.42
N SER A 46 -12.68 0.08 -26.92
CA SER A 46 -11.63 -0.94 -26.91
C SER A 46 -11.58 -1.73 -25.58
N TYR A 47 -12.26 -1.24 -24.56
CA TYR A 47 -12.33 -1.85 -23.23
C TYR A 47 -13.34 -3.01 -23.16
N ILE A 48 -14.40 -2.97 -23.99
CA ILE A 48 -15.44 -3.99 -24.06
C ILE A 48 -15.43 -4.70 -25.43
N GLU A 49 -15.48 -6.01 -25.44
CA GLU A 49 -15.61 -6.84 -26.65
C GLU A 49 -17.10 -7.14 -26.89
N PHE A 50 -17.64 -6.70 -28.02
CA PHE A 50 -19.01 -7.03 -28.43
C PHE A 50 -19.05 -8.24 -29.35
N GLU A 51 -20.19 -8.95 -29.36
CA GLU A 51 -20.43 -10.13 -30.21
C GLU A 51 -19.32 -11.19 -30.12
N LYS A 52 -18.83 -11.44 -28.90
CA LYS A 52 -17.78 -12.45 -28.68
C LYS A 52 -18.32 -13.85 -28.97
N ARG A 53 -17.67 -14.57 -29.88
CA ARG A 53 -18.07 -15.91 -30.29
C ARG A 53 -17.94 -16.94 -29.18
N VAL A 54 -19.01 -17.72 -28.99
CA VAL A 54 -19.03 -18.90 -28.13
C VAL A 54 -19.52 -20.11 -28.95
N LYS A 55 -18.89 -21.25 -28.76
CA LYS A 55 -19.22 -22.49 -29.49
C LYS A 55 -20.09 -23.39 -28.62
N LEU A 56 -21.39 -23.28 -28.79
CA LEU A 56 -22.36 -24.24 -28.29
C LEU A 56 -22.56 -25.39 -29.31
N SER A 57 -23.74 -25.99 -29.35
CA SER A 57 -24.16 -26.90 -30.47
C SER A 57 -24.20 -26.15 -31.82
N HIS A 58 -24.34 -24.84 -31.78
CA HIS A 58 -24.23 -23.89 -32.89
C HIS A 58 -23.38 -22.67 -32.44
N THR A 59 -22.99 -21.83 -33.38
CA THR A 59 -22.25 -20.60 -33.05
C THR A 59 -23.22 -19.60 -32.41
N SER A 60 -22.91 -19.16 -31.20
CA SER A 60 -23.63 -18.13 -30.45
C SER A 60 -22.70 -16.97 -30.17
N PHE A 61 -23.27 -15.83 -29.77
CA PHE A 61 -22.52 -14.60 -29.50
C PHE A 61 -22.93 -14.07 -28.14
N ILE A 62 -21.95 -13.61 -27.37
CA ILE A 62 -22.14 -12.86 -26.12
C ILE A 62 -22.28 -11.39 -26.51
N ASP A 63 -23.31 -10.70 -26.00
CA ASP A 63 -23.60 -9.31 -26.37
C ASP A 63 -22.48 -8.36 -25.97
N GLY A 64 -21.90 -8.55 -24.78
CA GLY A 64 -20.73 -7.80 -24.32
C GLY A 64 -19.85 -8.61 -23.35
N TYR A 65 -18.55 -8.45 -23.45
CA TYR A 65 -17.59 -9.06 -22.54
C TYR A 65 -16.48 -8.07 -22.20
N ILE A 66 -16.22 -7.87 -20.91
CA ILE A 66 -15.13 -7.02 -20.44
C ILE A 66 -14.00 -7.93 -19.92
N PRO A 67 -12.88 -8.06 -20.66
CA PRO A 67 -11.81 -9.00 -20.30
C PRO A 67 -11.12 -8.67 -18.99
N GLU A 68 -10.89 -7.38 -18.70
CA GLU A 68 -10.14 -6.92 -17.55
C GLU A 68 -10.84 -7.23 -16.22
N THR A 69 -12.14 -7.03 -16.16
CA THR A 69 -12.95 -7.27 -14.96
C THR A 69 -13.71 -8.59 -14.98
N LYS A 70 -13.57 -9.37 -16.08
CA LYS A 70 -14.26 -10.64 -16.31
C LYS A 70 -15.78 -10.52 -16.13
N VAL A 71 -16.37 -9.54 -16.78
CA VAL A 71 -17.81 -9.33 -16.81
C VAL A 71 -18.38 -9.81 -18.13
N LEU A 72 -19.40 -10.67 -18.05
CA LEU A 72 -20.22 -11.08 -19.19
C LEU A 72 -21.53 -10.29 -19.15
N ILE A 73 -21.88 -9.68 -20.27
CA ILE A 73 -23.11 -8.87 -20.42
C ILE A 73 -24.06 -9.56 -21.38
N GLU A 74 -25.30 -9.75 -20.95
CA GLU A 74 -26.44 -10.18 -21.76
C GLU A 74 -27.42 -9.03 -21.82
N GLN A 75 -27.66 -8.50 -23.02
CA GLN A 75 -28.54 -7.36 -23.24
C GLN A 75 -29.87 -7.81 -23.85
N LYS A 76 -30.95 -7.21 -23.40
CA LYS A 76 -32.30 -7.41 -23.94
C LYS A 76 -32.97 -6.08 -24.26
N SER A 77 -33.97 -6.09 -25.14
CA SER A 77 -34.77 -4.89 -25.42
C SER A 77 -35.61 -4.48 -24.21
N ILE A 78 -35.96 -3.21 -24.14
CA ILE A 78 -36.61 -2.58 -22.97
C ILE A 78 -37.93 -3.22 -22.54
N ASP A 79 -38.63 -3.84 -23.47
CA ASP A 79 -39.89 -4.53 -23.24
C ASP A 79 -39.77 -5.95 -22.70
N ILE A 80 -38.53 -6.46 -22.57
CA ILE A 80 -38.26 -7.80 -22.09
C ILE A 80 -38.15 -7.83 -20.56
N ASP A 81 -38.92 -8.71 -19.95
CA ASP A 81 -38.86 -8.99 -18.52
C ASP A 81 -37.69 -9.93 -18.22
N LEU A 82 -36.71 -9.47 -17.46
CA LEU A 82 -35.44 -10.20 -17.21
C LEU A 82 -35.60 -11.45 -16.33
N GLU A 83 -36.72 -11.60 -15.64
CA GLU A 83 -37.01 -12.77 -14.80
C GLU A 83 -37.78 -13.86 -15.53
N LYS A 84 -38.37 -13.57 -16.70
CA LYS A 84 -39.11 -14.55 -17.47
C LYS A 84 -38.25 -15.37 -18.41
N SER A 85 -38.69 -16.62 -18.64
CA SER A 85 -38.05 -17.50 -19.61
C SER A 85 -38.59 -17.27 -21.02
N TYR A 86 -37.68 -17.23 -21.98
CA TYR A 86 -37.98 -17.05 -23.41
C TYR A 86 -37.42 -18.20 -24.23
N ALA A 87 -38.11 -18.53 -25.33
CA ALA A 87 -37.67 -19.57 -26.22
C ALA A 87 -36.38 -19.20 -26.95
N GLN A 88 -35.35 -20.02 -26.79
CA GLN A 88 -34.08 -19.89 -27.49
C GLN A 88 -34.18 -20.49 -28.91
N SER A 89 -33.16 -20.22 -29.74
CA SER A 89 -33.08 -20.74 -31.11
C SER A 89 -33.09 -22.30 -31.20
N ASP A 90 -32.69 -22.98 -30.12
CA ASP A 90 -32.72 -24.44 -30.00
C ASP A 90 -34.00 -24.97 -29.35
N GLY A 91 -34.98 -24.12 -29.09
CA GLY A 91 -36.26 -24.44 -28.48
C GLY A 91 -36.24 -24.57 -26.95
N THR A 92 -35.09 -24.36 -26.29
CA THR A 92 -35.03 -24.36 -24.83
C THR A 92 -35.64 -23.07 -24.28
N MET A 93 -36.30 -23.16 -23.11
CA MET A 93 -36.86 -22.01 -22.39
C MET A 93 -35.85 -21.58 -21.33
N LEU A 94 -35.27 -20.39 -21.48
CA LEU A 94 -34.25 -19.83 -20.54
C LEU A 94 -34.59 -18.39 -20.21
N THR A 95 -34.30 -18.00 -18.95
CA THR A 95 -34.20 -16.56 -18.59
C THR A 95 -32.93 -15.96 -19.22
N PRO A 96 -32.86 -14.65 -19.39
CA PRO A 96 -31.64 -14.00 -19.87
C PRO A 96 -30.40 -14.36 -19.03
N TYR A 97 -30.54 -14.46 -17.70
CA TYR A 97 -29.45 -14.94 -16.84
C TYR A 97 -29.03 -16.40 -17.13
N GLN A 98 -30.01 -17.29 -17.30
CA GLN A 98 -29.70 -18.70 -17.62
C GLN A 98 -29.02 -18.82 -18.99
N GLN A 99 -29.40 -17.99 -19.96
CA GLN A 99 -28.75 -17.87 -21.25
C GLN A 99 -27.28 -17.44 -21.10
N ALA A 100 -27.03 -16.36 -20.36
CA ALA A 100 -25.68 -15.86 -20.07
C ALA A 100 -24.83 -16.89 -19.31
N LYS A 101 -25.40 -17.56 -18.31
CA LYS A 101 -24.73 -18.63 -17.54
C LYS A 101 -24.34 -19.82 -18.43
N ARG A 102 -25.16 -20.15 -19.41
CA ARG A 102 -24.84 -21.19 -20.41
C ARG A 102 -23.64 -20.79 -21.26
N TYR A 103 -23.56 -19.52 -21.70
CA TYR A 103 -22.40 -19.01 -22.43
C TYR A 103 -21.14 -19.00 -21.56
N ALA A 104 -21.24 -18.58 -20.31
CA ALA A 104 -20.14 -18.57 -19.36
C ALA A 104 -19.51 -19.95 -19.13
N SER A 105 -20.32 -21.02 -19.14
CA SER A 105 -19.85 -22.40 -18.94
C SER A 105 -18.97 -22.92 -20.08
N GLU A 106 -19.15 -22.40 -21.29
CA GLU A 106 -18.42 -22.81 -22.50
C GLU A 106 -17.12 -22.00 -22.73
N LEU A 107 -16.92 -20.93 -21.95
CA LEU A 107 -15.69 -20.18 -22.03
C LEU A 107 -14.52 -20.97 -21.39
N PRO A 108 -13.29 -20.84 -21.95
CA PRO A 108 -12.07 -21.32 -21.28
C PRO A 108 -12.02 -20.86 -19.82
N TYR A 109 -11.39 -21.65 -18.97
CA TYR A 109 -11.41 -21.41 -17.51
C TYR A 109 -10.86 -20.01 -17.12
N ASP A 110 -9.83 -19.55 -17.81
CA ASP A 110 -9.21 -18.25 -17.66
C ASP A 110 -10.09 -17.06 -18.10
N LEU A 111 -11.07 -17.32 -18.99
CA LEU A 111 -12.03 -16.33 -19.51
C LEU A 111 -13.41 -16.45 -18.87
N ARG A 112 -13.62 -17.32 -17.89
CA ARG A 112 -14.91 -17.44 -17.22
C ARG A 112 -15.22 -16.16 -16.44
N PRO A 113 -16.44 -15.61 -16.61
CA PRO A 113 -16.80 -14.38 -15.95
C PRO A 113 -16.91 -14.55 -14.44
N ARG A 114 -16.46 -13.56 -13.72
CA ARG A 114 -16.77 -13.37 -12.29
C ARG A 114 -18.17 -12.81 -12.11
N TRP A 115 -18.58 -11.92 -13.00
CA TRP A 115 -19.87 -11.24 -12.94
C TRP A 115 -20.66 -11.52 -14.21
N ILE A 116 -21.96 -11.82 -14.05
CA ILE A 116 -22.91 -11.83 -15.14
C ILE A 116 -23.85 -10.65 -14.93
N VAL A 117 -23.91 -9.78 -15.92
CA VAL A 117 -24.78 -8.62 -15.94
C VAL A 117 -25.86 -8.82 -16.99
N VAL A 118 -27.10 -8.72 -16.59
CA VAL A 118 -28.25 -8.81 -17.49
C VAL A 118 -28.98 -7.48 -17.49
N SER A 119 -29.22 -6.90 -18.66
CA SER A 119 -29.86 -5.58 -18.76
C SER A 119 -30.95 -5.56 -19.83
N ASN A 120 -31.95 -4.72 -19.61
CA ASN A 120 -32.96 -4.34 -20.60
C ASN A 120 -33.04 -2.84 -20.82
N PHE A 121 -31.95 -2.10 -20.57
CA PHE A 121 -31.84 -0.65 -20.57
C PHE A 121 -32.55 0.06 -19.41
N ALA A 122 -33.69 -0.43 -18.93
CA ALA A 122 -34.40 0.15 -17.80
C ALA A 122 -33.88 -0.30 -16.44
N GLU A 123 -33.36 -1.53 -16.40
CA GLU A 123 -32.77 -2.12 -15.20
C GLU A 123 -31.58 -3.01 -15.54
N ILE A 124 -30.66 -3.14 -14.58
CA ILE A 124 -29.44 -3.90 -14.67
C ILE A 124 -29.43 -4.88 -13.49
N HIS A 125 -29.44 -6.18 -13.77
CA HIS A 125 -29.35 -7.26 -12.80
C HIS A 125 -27.89 -7.74 -12.73
N ILE A 126 -27.29 -7.71 -11.55
CA ILE A 126 -25.87 -8.03 -11.31
C ILE A 126 -25.79 -9.34 -10.53
N HIS A 127 -25.19 -10.38 -11.12
CA HIS A 127 -25.02 -11.69 -10.50
C HIS A 127 -23.54 -11.93 -10.20
N ASP A 128 -23.19 -12.18 -8.93
CA ASP A 128 -21.84 -12.60 -8.53
C ASP A 128 -21.68 -14.12 -8.70
N MET A 129 -20.84 -14.56 -9.63
CA MET A 129 -20.61 -15.99 -9.91
C MET A 129 -19.79 -16.69 -8.81
N ASN A 130 -19.24 -15.98 -7.85
CA ASN A 130 -18.69 -16.56 -6.62
C ASN A 130 -19.81 -16.95 -5.63
N ARG A 131 -21.02 -16.39 -5.81
CA ARG A 131 -22.22 -16.65 -4.99
C ARG A 131 -23.46 -16.84 -5.87
N PRO A 132 -23.44 -17.85 -6.75
CA PRO A 132 -24.45 -18.01 -7.82
C PRO A 132 -25.86 -18.36 -7.31
N GLU A 133 -26.01 -18.64 -6.03
CA GLU A 133 -27.30 -18.94 -5.38
C GLU A 133 -27.94 -17.72 -4.69
N GLU A 134 -27.22 -16.59 -4.63
CA GLU A 134 -27.78 -15.35 -4.09
C GLU A 134 -28.64 -14.64 -5.15
N GLU A 135 -29.66 -13.91 -4.68
CA GLU A 135 -30.49 -13.04 -5.54
C GLU A 135 -29.62 -11.95 -6.17
N PRO A 136 -29.89 -11.56 -7.43
CA PRO A 136 -29.12 -10.51 -8.09
C PRO A 136 -29.32 -9.16 -7.42
N GLU A 137 -28.29 -8.33 -7.46
CA GLU A 137 -28.47 -6.93 -7.19
C GLU A 137 -29.15 -6.25 -8.38
N ILE A 138 -30.27 -5.58 -8.14
CA ILE A 138 -31.01 -4.87 -9.18
C ILE A 138 -30.75 -3.38 -9.06
N LEU A 139 -30.26 -2.78 -10.16
CA LEU A 139 -30.09 -1.35 -10.30
C LEU A 139 -31.04 -0.83 -11.38
N LYS A 140 -31.89 0.10 -11.03
CA LYS A 140 -32.78 0.77 -11.99
C LYS A 140 -32.11 1.99 -12.61
N LEU A 141 -32.27 2.16 -13.91
CA LEU A 141 -31.68 3.28 -14.63
C LEU A 141 -32.09 4.65 -14.03
N GLU A 142 -33.32 4.78 -13.58
CA GLU A 142 -33.84 6.00 -12.92
C GLU A 142 -33.09 6.38 -11.64
N ASN A 143 -32.44 5.40 -10.99
CA ASN A 143 -31.67 5.60 -9.76
C ASN A 143 -30.17 5.78 -10.03
N LEU A 144 -29.73 5.73 -11.28
CA LEU A 144 -28.31 5.72 -11.64
C LEU A 144 -27.54 6.92 -11.06
N GLU A 145 -28.15 8.09 -11.01
CA GLU A 145 -27.57 9.31 -10.39
C GLU A 145 -27.06 9.07 -8.96
N LYS A 146 -27.79 8.23 -8.20
CA LYS A 146 -27.47 7.95 -6.78
C LYS A 146 -26.72 6.64 -6.57
N GLU A 147 -26.85 5.70 -7.51
CA GLU A 147 -26.40 4.31 -7.33
C GLU A 147 -25.32 3.88 -8.34
N TYR A 148 -24.77 4.80 -9.17
CA TYR A 148 -23.78 4.47 -10.19
C TYR A 148 -22.54 3.76 -9.62
N TYR A 149 -22.18 4.02 -8.35
CA TYR A 149 -21.06 3.38 -7.67
C TYR A 149 -21.19 1.86 -7.61
N ARG A 150 -22.40 1.30 -7.69
CA ARG A 150 -22.66 -0.14 -7.74
C ARG A 150 -22.20 -0.78 -9.04
N LEU A 151 -21.89 0.01 -10.07
CA LEU A 151 -21.35 -0.43 -11.35
C LEU A 151 -19.81 -0.30 -11.43
N GLU A 152 -19.14 0.13 -10.37
CA GLU A 152 -17.67 0.31 -10.37
C GLU A 152 -16.90 -1.00 -10.63
N PHE A 153 -17.50 -2.17 -10.37
CA PHE A 153 -16.92 -3.46 -10.72
C PHE A 153 -16.79 -3.70 -12.24
N LEU A 154 -17.49 -2.92 -13.08
CA LEU A 154 -17.35 -2.96 -14.55
C LEU A 154 -15.99 -2.38 -15.00
N VAL A 155 -15.39 -1.53 -14.18
CA VAL A 155 -14.14 -0.85 -14.46
C VAL A 155 -13.15 -1.17 -13.35
N ASP A 156 -12.03 -1.77 -13.69
CA ASP A 156 -10.96 -2.00 -12.73
C ASP A 156 -10.19 -0.69 -12.54
N ARG A 157 -10.73 0.19 -11.69
CA ARG A 157 -10.07 1.44 -11.32
C ARG A 157 -8.77 1.19 -10.55
N THR A 158 -8.63 0.02 -9.95
CA THR A 158 -7.41 -0.36 -9.25
C THR A 158 -6.26 -0.46 -10.24
N ASN A 159 -6.45 -1.11 -11.38
CA ASN A 159 -5.44 -1.22 -12.43
C ASN A 159 -5.12 0.12 -13.11
N GLU A 160 -6.12 0.97 -13.36
CA GLU A 160 -5.89 2.28 -13.97
C GLU A 160 -5.18 3.23 -13.00
N LYS A 161 -5.58 3.22 -11.72
CA LYS A 161 -4.90 3.97 -10.67
C LYS A 161 -3.46 3.47 -10.49
N ILE A 162 -3.25 2.16 -10.45
CA ILE A 162 -1.92 1.55 -10.35
C ILE A 162 -1.06 1.92 -11.56
N ARG A 163 -1.57 1.81 -12.80
CA ARG A 163 -0.83 2.21 -14.02
C ARG A 163 -0.46 3.69 -14.00
N ARG A 164 -1.38 4.57 -13.58
CA ARG A 164 -1.09 5.99 -13.46
C ARG A 164 -0.03 6.26 -12.40
N GLU A 165 -0.14 5.61 -11.24
CA GLU A 165 0.86 5.69 -10.18
C GLU A 165 2.23 5.17 -10.66
N GLU A 166 2.27 4.08 -11.45
CA GLU A 166 3.48 3.55 -12.08
C GLU A 166 4.10 4.55 -13.08
N GLU A 167 3.31 5.12 -13.98
CA GLU A 167 3.79 6.11 -14.95
C GLU A 167 4.36 7.36 -14.27
N ILE A 168 3.67 7.88 -13.28
CA ILE A 168 4.11 9.00 -12.45
C ILE A 168 5.43 8.66 -11.76
N SER A 169 5.51 7.46 -11.22
CA SER A 169 6.68 7.01 -10.46
C SER A 169 7.90 6.74 -11.35
N ILE A 170 7.69 6.25 -12.58
CA ILE A 170 8.77 6.12 -13.56
C ILE A 170 9.35 7.51 -13.91
N LYS A 171 8.49 8.50 -14.16
CA LYS A 171 8.91 9.88 -14.41
C LYS A 171 9.65 10.47 -13.21
N ALA A 172 9.12 10.30 -12.01
CA ALA A 172 9.78 10.73 -10.78
C ALA A 172 11.17 10.09 -10.64
N GLY A 173 11.30 8.80 -10.95
CA GLY A 173 12.58 8.08 -10.95
C GLY A 173 13.60 8.65 -11.93
N GLU A 174 13.17 9.02 -13.13
CA GLU A 174 14.02 9.67 -14.13
C GLU A 174 14.51 11.04 -13.66
N LEU A 175 13.63 11.84 -13.01
CA LEU A 175 13.98 13.15 -12.47
C LEU A 175 14.94 13.04 -11.28
N VAL A 176 14.70 12.11 -10.35
CA VAL A 176 15.62 11.82 -9.24
C VAL A 176 16.99 11.40 -9.76
N LYS A 177 17.03 10.53 -10.78
CA LYS A 177 18.27 10.10 -11.42
C LYS A 177 18.99 11.26 -12.09
N LYS A 178 18.28 12.16 -12.76
CA LYS A 178 18.83 13.37 -13.39
C LYS A 178 19.45 14.29 -12.34
N LEU A 179 18.72 14.53 -11.24
CA LEU A 179 19.20 15.34 -10.12
C LEU A 179 20.43 14.71 -9.45
N TYR A 180 20.40 13.42 -9.17
CA TYR A 180 21.54 12.69 -8.61
C TYR A 180 22.78 12.78 -9.49
N ASN A 181 22.62 12.57 -10.82
CA ASN A 181 23.73 12.63 -11.77
C ASN A 181 24.31 14.04 -11.91
N ALA A 182 23.53 15.09 -11.73
CA ALA A 182 24.03 16.45 -11.71
C ALA A 182 24.80 16.73 -10.40
N LEU A 183 24.26 16.33 -9.27
CA LEU A 183 24.88 16.52 -7.95
C LEU A 183 26.19 15.75 -7.77
N VAL A 184 26.24 14.46 -8.18
CA VAL A 184 27.43 13.62 -7.95
C VAL A 184 28.71 14.15 -8.62
N LYS A 185 28.59 14.93 -9.69
CA LYS A 185 29.73 15.55 -10.38
C LYS A 185 30.48 16.57 -9.52
N GLU A 186 29.79 17.15 -8.53
CA GLU A 186 30.32 18.21 -7.68
C GLU A 186 30.99 17.65 -6.40
N TYR A 187 30.88 16.34 -6.13
CA TYR A 187 31.62 15.69 -5.06
C TYR A 187 33.04 15.34 -5.50
N VAL A 188 34.02 15.95 -4.82
CA VAL A 188 35.44 15.75 -5.13
C VAL A 188 35.92 14.49 -4.42
N GLU A 189 36.35 13.48 -5.18
CA GLU A 189 36.81 12.19 -4.65
C GLU A 189 35.81 11.55 -3.65
N PRO A 190 34.61 11.17 -4.10
CA PRO A 190 33.54 10.77 -3.22
C PRO A 190 33.90 9.53 -2.38
N SER A 191 33.95 9.74 -1.07
CA SER A 191 34.04 8.67 -0.08
C SER A 191 32.68 7.98 0.10
N ALA A 192 32.63 6.87 0.83
CA ALA A 192 31.35 6.27 1.20
C ALA A 192 30.46 7.22 2.01
N GLU A 193 31.05 8.09 2.84
CA GLU A 193 30.37 9.11 3.62
C GLU A 193 29.83 10.24 2.73
N SER A 194 30.61 10.67 1.73
CA SER A 194 30.15 11.64 0.71
C SER A 194 28.98 11.11 -0.10
N LEU A 195 29.01 9.84 -0.52
CA LEU A 195 27.90 9.20 -1.24
C LEU A 195 26.66 9.06 -0.34
N ARG A 196 26.82 8.75 0.95
CA ARG A 196 25.73 8.77 1.93
C ARG A 196 25.11 10.17 2.03
N SER A 197 25.94 11.20 2.14
CA SER A 197 25.50 12.61 2.18
C SER A 197 24.72 13.00 0.92
N LEU A 198 25.21 12.61 -0.26
CA LEU A 198 24.53 12.83 -1.54
C LEU A 198 23.14 12.18 -1.56
N ASN A 199 23.03 10.94 -1.10
CA ASN A 199 21.77 10.22 -1.05
C ASN A 199 20.75 10.92 -0.14
N ILE A 200 21.17 11.32 1.07
CA ILE A 200 20.33 12.08 2.02
C ILE A 200 19.92 13.43 1.41
N LEU A 201 20.84 14.13 0.75
CA LEU A 201 20.56 15.40 0.08
C LEU A 201 19.47 15.24 -0.98
N CYS A 202 19.55 14.19 -1.82
CA CYS A 202 18.52 13.89 -2.83
C CYS A 202 17.15 13.67 -2.18
N VAL A 203 17.07 12.89 -1.09
CA VAL A 203 15.79 12.66 -0.38
C VAL A 203 15.24 13.97 0.18
N ARG A 204 16.09 14.83 0.79
CA ARG A 204 15.66 16.13 1.33
C ARG A 204 15.12 17.06 0.25
N LEU A 205 15.79 17.14 -0.92
CA LEU A 205 15.35 17.97 -2.02
C LEU A 205 14.01 17.49 -2.60
N VAL A 206 13.87 16.18 -2.84
CA VAL A 206 12.61 15.61 -3.36
C VAL A 206 11.49 15.74 -2.32
N PHE A 207 11.79 15.56 -1.03
CA PHE A 207 10.80 15.84 0.01
C PHE A 207 10.33 17.30 0.01
N CYS A 208 11.23 18.27 -0.19
CA CYS A 208 10.84 19.69 -0.28
C CYS A 208 9.93 19.94 -1.50
N LEU A 209 10.21 19.33 -2.66
CA LEU A 209 9.35 19.40 -3.85
C LEU A 209 7.97 18.77 -3.57
N TYR A 210 7.94 17.59 -2.95
CA TYR A 210 6.69 16.96 -2.55
C TYR A 210 5.89 17.86 -1.56
N ALA A 211 6.56 18.38 -0.53
CA ALA A 211 5.91 19.18 0.49
C ALA A 211 5.31 20.49 -0.06
N GLU A 212 5.94 21.06 -1.09
CA GLU A 212 5.45 22.22 -1.83
C GLU A 212 4.17 21.88 -2.59
N ASP A 213 4.21 20.83 -3.41
CA ASP A 213 3.08 20.41 -4.25
C ASP A 213 1.90 19.88 -3.43
N ALA A 214 2.19 19.20 -2.32
CA ALA A 214 1.18 18.71 -1.38
C ALA A 214 0.55 19.82 -0.51
N GLY A 215 1.02 21.06 -0.63
CA GLY A 215 0.49 22.19 0.15
C GLY A 215 0.90 22.20 1.61
N LEU A 216 2.00 21.50 1.97
CA LEU A 216 2.56 21.51 3.33
C LEU A 216 3.36 22.79 3.62
N PHE A 217 3.82 23.49 2.57
CA PHE A 217 4.41 24.81 2.66
C PHE A 217 3.35 25.88 2.44
N ALA A 218 3.65 27.12 2.76
CA ALA A 218 2.70 28.24 2.70
C ALA A 218 2.10 28.45 1.29
N THR A 219 2.85 28.14 0.24
CA THR A 219 2.41 28.19 -1.16
C THR A 219 2.97 27.01 -1.94
N ARG A 220 2.35 26.67 -3.08
CA ARG A 220 2.83 25.62 -3.99
C ARG A 220 4.08 26.00 -4.80
N THR A 221 4.74 27.10 -4.47
CA THR A 221 5.99 27.59 -5.08
C THR A 221 7.00 28.06 -4.04
N SER A 222 6.75 27.77 -2.75
CA SER A 222 7.60 28.27 -1.64
C SER A 222 9.05 27.83 -1.75
N PHE A 223 9.29 26.56 -2.09
CA PHE A 223 10.64 26.02 -2.22
C PHE A 223 11.31 26.47 -3.51
N GLU A 224 10.58 26.44 -4.62
CA GLU A 224 11.05 26.93 -5.91
C GLU A 224 11.44 28.41 -5.84
N ASP A 225 10.57 29.28 -5.29
CA ASP A 225 10.81 30.70 -5.11
C ASP A 225 11.99 30.96 -4.16
N TYR A 226 12.11 30.15 -3.11
CA TYR A 226 13.23 30.23 -2.18
C TYR A 226 14.56 29.96 -2.88
N ILE A 227 14.67 28.90 -3.67
CA ILE A 227 15.87 28.57 -4.43
C ILE A 227 16.19 29.67 -5.47
N LYS A 228 15.18 30.17 -6.18
CA LYS A 228 15.32 31.25 -7.17
C LYS A 228 15.76 32.59 -6.57
N SER A 229 15.49 32.80 -5.29
CA SER A 229 15.89 34.06 -4.60
C SER A 229 17.41 34.21 -4.42
N PHE A 230 18.17 33.13 -4.53
CA PHE A 230 19.62 33.13 -4.36
C PHE A 230 20.37 33.25 -5.69
N ASN A 231 21.49 33.94 -5.69
CA ASN A 231 22.48 33.75 -6.72
C ASN A 231 23.16 32.38 -6.53
N ILE A 232 23.72 31.84 -7.62
CA ILE A 232 24.26 30.47 -7.66
C ILE A 232 25.27 30.17 -6.55
N LEU A 233 26.09 31.13 -6.18
CA LEU A 233 27.13 31.00 -5.13
C LEU A 233 26.53 30.84 -3.74
N ASN A 234 25.29 31.27 -3.53
CA ASN A 234 24.62 31.28 -2.24
C ASN A 234 23.55 30.19 -2.08
N VAL A 235 23.20 29.46 -3.14
CA VAL A 235 22.18 28.37 -3.09
C VAL A 235 22.54 27.32 -2.02
N ARG A 236 23.82 26.90 -1.99
CA ARG A 236 24.31 25.97 -0.96
C ARG A 236 24.05 26.47 0.46
N LYS A 237 24.35 27.73 0.75
CA LYS A 237 24.10 28.33 2.05
C LYS A 237 22.60 28.41 2.35
N GLY A 238 21.80 28.84 1.37
CA GLY A 238 20.34 28.86 1.50
C GLY A 238 19.76 27.52 1.87
N LEU A 239 20.21 26.42 1.22
CA LEU A 239 19.76 25.08 1.56
C LEU A 239 20.15 24.63 2.98
N ILE A 240 21.37 24.96 3.44
CA ILE A 240 21.79 24.69 4.82
C ILE A 240 20.88 25.43 5.81
N ASP A 241 20.60 26.72 5.57
CA ASP A 241 19.73 27.53 6.39
C ASP A 241 18.28 27.01 6.38
N LEU A 242 17.75 26.59 5.21
CA LEU A 242 16.44 25.96 5.08
C LEU A 242 16.34 24.65 5.86
N PHE A 243 17.31 23.74 5.69
CA PHE A 243 17.28 22.44 6.38
C PHE A 243 17.35 22.62 7.90
N LYS A 244 18.14 23.58 8.37
CA LYS A 244 18.17 23.98 9.79
C LYS A 244 16.81 24.53 10.24
N ALA A 245 16.17 25.38 9.43
CA ALA A 245 14.85 25.91 9.76
C ALA A 245 13.79 24.79 9.83
N LEU A 246 13.81 23.84 8.88
CA LEU A 246 12.90 22.68 8.88
C LEU A 246 13.09 21.77 10.11
N ASP A 247 14.30 21.70 10.68
CA ASP A 247 14.61 20.95 11.93
C ASP A 247 14.43 21.78 13.22
N THR A 248 14.03 23.05 13.13
CA THR A 248 13.91 23.95 14.30
C THR A 248 12.44 24.30 14.52
N GLU A 249 11.94 24.11 15.75
CA GLU A 249 10.60 24.53 16.11
C GLU A 249 10.40 26.04 15.85
N ILE A 250 9.22 26.44 15.41
CA ILE A 250 8.91 27.83 15.02
C ILE A 250 9.23 28.82 16.14
N LYS A 251 8.98 28.43 17.39
CA LYS A 251 9.26 29.28 18.58
C LYS A 251 10.74 29.56 18.79
N ASP A 252 11.63 28.69 18.29
CA ASP A 252 13.09 28.74 18.50
C ASP A 252 13.85 29.31 17.30
N ARG A 253 13.13 29.65 16.21
CA ARG A 253 13.71 30.27 15.00
C ARG A 253 14.01 31.75 15.16
N ASP A 254 14.89 32.26 14.29
CA ASP A 254 15.13 33.68 14.19
C ASP A 254 13.84 34.43 13.78
N LYS A 255 13.38 35.34 14.65
CA LYS A 255 12.15 36.11 14.45
C LYS A 255 12.22 37.10 13.27
N TYR A 256 13.43 37.43 12.85
CA TYR A 256 13.69 38.44 11.81
C TYR A 256 13.98 37.82 10.44
N ASP A 257 14.11 36.50 10.35
CA ASP A 257 14.30 35.84 9.07
C ASP A 257 12.93 35.56 8.38
N GLU A 258 12.56 36.47 7.50
CA GLU A 258 11.32 36.37 6.73
C GLU A 258 11.37 35.27 5.68
N THR A 259 12.57 34.85 5.26
CA THR A 259 12.73 33.88 4.13
C THR A 259 12.35 32.47 4.52
N ILE A 260 12.43 32.12 5.80
CA ILE A 260 12.10 30.79 6.33
C ILE A 260 10.67 30.67 6.88
N LYS A 261 9.92 31.78 6.96
CA LYS A 261 8.53 31.77 7.46
C LYS A 261 7.57 30.88 6.70
N PRO A 262 7.68 30.74 5.36
CA PRO A 262 6.80 29.85 4.59
C PRO A 262 6.94 28.37 4.92
N PHE A 263 7.99 27.95 5.65
CA PHE A 263 8.34 26.56 5.88
C PHE A 263 7.94 26.13 7.30
N PRO A 264 7.21 25.00 7.46
CA PRO A 264 6.84 24.46 8.76
C PRO A 264 8.03 23.81 9.47
N TYR A 265 7.85 23.42 10.72
CA TYR A 265 8.76 22.52 11.42
C TYR A 265 8.48 21.07 10.99
N VAL A 266 9.52 20.35 10.60
CA VAL A 266 9.45 18.95 10.15
C VAL A 266 10.09 18.08 11.23
N ASN A 267 9.26 17.58 12.16
CA ASN A 267 9.72 16.71 13.24
C ASN A 267 9.84 15.26 12.76
N GLY A 268 10.99 14.73 12.55
CA GLY A 268 11.11 13.33 12.12
C GLY A 268 12.52 12.88 11.81
N GLY A 269 13.48 13.76 12.05
CA GLY A 269 14.90 13.45 11.90
C GLY A 269 15.42 13.48 10.46
N LEU A 270 14.57 13.72 9.43
CA LEU A 270 15.04 13.87 8.05
C LEU A 270 16.07 15.00 7.91
N PHE A 271 15.85 16.10 8.61
CA PHE A 271 16.71 17.30 8.56
C PHE A 271 17.70 17.39 9.73
N LYS A 272 17.64 16.48 10.71
CA LYS A 272 18.40 16.52 11.97
C LYS A 272 19.91 16.40 11.81
N ASP A 273 20.39 15.68 10.78
CA ASP A 273 21.83 15.50 10.58
C ASP A 273 22.43 16.72 9.89
N GLU A 274 23.06 17.59 10.68
CA GLU A 274 23.75 18.81 10.19
C GLU A 274 25.08 18.50 9.48
N LYS A 275 25.60 17.26 9.59
CA LYS A 275 26.93 16.90 9.10
C LYS A 275 26.94 16.36 7.67
N ILE A 276 25.80 16.35 6.98
CA ILE A 276 25.82 15.94 5.58
C ILE A 276 26.66 16.89 4.74
N GLU A 277 27.47 16.32 3.86
CA GLU A 277 28.23 17.07 2.88
C GLU A 277 27.29 17.58 1.77
N ILE A 278 27.11 18.91 1.69
CA ILE A 278 26.35 19.57 0.63
C ILE A 278 27.37 20.23 -0.32
N PRO A 279 27.41 19.84 -1.62
CA PRO A 279 28.36 20.42 -2.56
C PRO A 279 27.97 21.86 -2.95
N ASN A 280 28.86 22.55 -3.67
CA ASN A 280 28.48 23.79 -4.33
C ASN A 280 27.49 23.49 -5.45
N PHE A 281 26.51 24.38 -5.64
CA PHE A 281 25.54 24.24 -6.70
C PHE A 281 26.03 24.92 -7.97
N THR A 282 25.88 24.23 -9.07
CA THR A 282 26.13 24.76 -10.43
C THR A 282 24.81 25.19 -11.08
N GLN A 283 24.90 25.94 -12.18
CA GLN A 283 23.69 26.30 -12.94
C GLN A 283 22.96 25.06 -13.43
N GLU A 284 23.68 24.00 -13.84
CA GLU A 284 23.10 22.72 -14.25
C GLU A 284 22.21 22.11 -13.13
N ILE A 285 22.70 22.10 -11.88
CA ILE A 285 21.95 21.55 -10.75
C ILE A 285 20.70 22.38 -10.47
N VAL A 286 20.82 23.71 -10.47
CA VAL A 286 19.67 24.60 -10.22
C VAL A 286 18.65 24.49 -11.34
N ASP A 287 19.08 24.42 -12.60
CA ASP A 287 18.18 24.24 -13.75
C ASP A 287 17.42 22.91 -13.66
N VAL A 288 18.09 21.81 -13.31
CA VAL A 288 17.43 20.51 -13.09
C VAL A 288 16.42 20.59 -11.94
N LEU A 289 16.79 21.23 -10.83
CA LEU A 289 15.92 21.33 -9.65
C LEU A 289 14.68 22.18 -9.94
N VAL A 290 14.86 23.35 -10.54
CA VAL A 290 13.83 24.39 -10.69
C VAL A 290 13.01 24.23 -11.96
N ASN A 291 13.63 23.82 -13.09
CA ASN A 291 12.92 23.71 -14.38
C ASN A 291 12.40 22.29 -14.65
N ASP A 292 13.17 21.25 -14.28
CA ASP A 292 12.77 19.87 -14.53
C ASP A 292 11.98 19.29 -13.35
N CYS A 293 12.54 19.35 -12.14
CA CYS A 293 11.93 18.73 -10.96
C CYS A 293 10.72 19.51 -10.45
N ALA A 294 10.82 20.84 -10.27
CA ALA A 294 9.70 21.65 -9.80
C ALA A 294 8.55 21.78 -10.83
N GLY A 295 8.80 21.46 -12.10
CA GLY A 295 7.75 21.38 -13.12
C GLY A 295 6.92 20.08 -13.09
N PHE A 296 7.24 19.13 -12.21
CA PHE A 296 6.55 17.86 -12.03
C PHE A 296 5.69 17.91 -10.77
N ASP A 297 4.46 17.38 -10.82
CA ASP A 297 3.58 17.32 -9.64
C ASP A 297 3.95 16.11 -8.75
N TRP A 298 4.73 16.37 -7.69
CA TRP A 298 5.17 15.36 -6.74
C TRP A 298 4.08 14.90 -5.79
N SER A 299 2.97 15.64 -5.65
CA SER A 299 1.87 15.26 -4.75
C SER A 299 1.16 13.98 -5.15
N GLU A 300 1.24 13.62 -6.44
CA GLU A 300 0.65 12.40 -6.99
C GLU A 300 1.56 11.16 -6.90
N ILE A 301 2.80 11.28 -6.39
CA ILE A 301 3.71 10.13 -6.28
C ILE A 301 3.17 9.12 -5.27
N SER A 302 3.17 7.85 -5.65
CA SER A 302 2.84 6.77 -4.70
C SER A 302 3.89 6.69 -3.60
N PRO A 303 3.51 6.77 -2.31
CA PRO A 303 4.46 6.63 -1.20
C PRO A 303 5.18 5.28 -1.20
N THR A 304 4.48 4.22 -1.59
CA THR A 304 5.04 2.87 -1.70
C THR A 304 6.09 2.79 -2.80
N ILE A 305 5.87 3.49 -3.92
CA ILE A 305 6.81 3.52 -5.04
C ILE A 305 7.95 4.53 -4.81
N PHE A 306 7.73 5.57 -3.99
CA PHE A 306 8.77 6.51 -3.59
C PHE A 306 10.01 5.79 -3.08
N GLY A 307 9.83 4.83 -2.15
CA GLY A 307 10.90 3.99 -1.65
C GLY A 307 11.68 3.27 -2.74
N ALA A 308 10.96 2.64 -3.67
CA ALA A 308 11.55 1.90 -4.78
C ALA A 308 12.36 2.78 -5.75
N VAL A 309 11.87 3.98 -6.03
CA VAL A 309 12.56 4.95 -6.90
C VAL A 309 13.93 5.30 -6.31
N PHE A 310 13.99 5.60 -5.03
CA PHE A 310 15.25 5.94 -4.37
C PHE A 310 16.20 4.75 -4.30
N GLU A 311 15.72 3.59 -3.94
CA GLU A 311 16.50 2.35 -3.89
C GLU A 311 17.10 2.00 -5.26
N SER A 312 16.30 2.10 -6.33
CA SER A 312 16.75 1.79 -7.69
C SER A 312 17.75 2.79 -8.26
N THR A 313 17.67 4.06 -7.85
CA THR A 313 18.46 5.15 -8.42
C THR A 313 19.82 5.29 -7.75
N LEU A 314 19.86 5.14 -6.41
CA LEU A 314 20.98 5.61 -5.63
C LEU A 314 22.08 4.59 -5.34
N ASN A 315 21.87 3.26 -5.54
CA ASN A 315 22.94 2.29 -5.38
C ASN A 315 22.83 1.03 -6.27
N PRO A 316 23.32 1.07 -7.53
CA PRO A 316 23.30 -0.08 -8.43
C PRO A 316 24.13 -1.28 -7.96
N GLU A 317 25.14 -1.08 -7.08
CA GLU A 317 26.04 -2.13 -6.62
C GLU A 317 25.49 -2.86 -5.39
N THR A 318 24.93 -2.16 -4.43
CA THR A 318 24.22 -2.76 -3.28
C THR A 318 22.98 -3.53 -3.74
N ARG A 319 22.32 -3.09 -4.79
CA ARG A 319 21.23 -3.78 -5.44
C ARG A 319 21.60 -5.17 -5.95
N ARG A 320 22.81 -5.34 -6.51
CA ARG A 320 23.33 -6.65 -6.99
C ARG A 320 23.79 -7.56 -5.86
N SER A 321 24.32 -7.01 -4.79
CA SER A 321 24.91 -7.75 -3.68
C SER A 321 23.95 -8.04 -2.52
N GLY A 322 22.91 -7.23 -2.33
CA GLY A 322 22.02 -7.26 -1.18
C GLY A 322 20.70 -8.00 -1.37
N GLY A 323 20.33 -8.37 -2.60
CA GLY A 323 19.03 -9.01 -2.87
C GLY A 323 17.82 -8.09 -2.60
N MET A 324 18.03 -6.78 -2.58
CA MET A 324 16.95 -5.79 -2.41
C MET A 324 16.14 -5.70 -3.72
N HIS A 325 14.99 -6.32 -3.72
CA HIS A 325 14.02 -6.29 -4.82
C HIS A 325 12.79 -5.54 -4.35
N TYR A 326 12.39 -4.54 -5.12
CA TYR A 326 11.12 -3.85 -4.90
C TYR A 326 9.96 -4.84 -4.91
N THR A 327 9.08 -4.69 -3.93
CA THR A 327 7.88 -5.51 -3.80
C THR A 327 6.69 -4.72 -4.35
N SER A 328 6.04 -5.21 -5.40
CA SER A 328 4.85 -4.56 -5.97
C SER A 328 3.68 -4.54 -4.98
N VAL A 329 2.81 -3.54 -5.11
CA VAL A 329 1.60 -3.38 -4.28
C VAL A 329 0.76 -4.67 -4.30
N GLU A 330 0.56 -5.28 -5.48
CA GLU A 330 -0.16 -6.55 -5.61
C GLU A 330 0.45 -7.67 -4.77
N ASN A 331 1.79 -7.77 -4.73
CA ASN A 331 2.46 -8.78 -3.94
C ASN A 331 2.43 -8.47 -2.44
N ILE A 332 2.41 -7.19 -2.04
CA ILE A 332 2.20 -6.80 -0.64
C ILE A 332 0.81 -7.23 -0.19
N HIS A 333 -0.23 -7.01 -1.00
CA HIS A 333 -1.60 -7.44 -0.69
C HIS A 333 -1.76 -8.95 -0.55
N LYS A 334 -0.98 -9.77 -1.28
CA LYS A 334 -0.93 -11.23 -1.04
C LYS A 334 -0.47 -11.60 0.39
N VAL A 335 0.20 -10.68 1.07
CA VAL A 335 0.63 -10.86 2.48
C VAL A 335 -0.36 -10.23 3.45
N ILE A 336 -0.67 -8.93 3.28
CA ILE A 336 -1.45 -8.17 4.26
C ILE A 336 -2.94 -8.52 4.25
N ASP A 337 -3.51 -8.89 3.10
CA ASP A 337 -4.93 -9.20 3.00
C ASP A 337 -5.28 -10.43 3.85
N PRO A 338 -4.68 -11.62 3.63
CA PRO A 338 -5.00 -12.79 4.45
C PRO A 338 -4.47 -12.68 5.89
N LEU A 339 -3.46 -11.82 6.14
CA LEU A 339 -2.90 -11.65 7.48
C LEU A 339 -3.87 -10.88 8.40
N PHE A 340 -4.44 -9.75 7.92
CA PHE A 340 -5.32 -8.91 8.75
C PHE A 340 -6.40 -8.15 7.98
N MET A 341 -6.18 -7.70 6.73
CA MET A 341 -7.13 -6.82 6.05
C MET A 341 -8.47 -7.49 5.74
N ASP A 342 -8.48 -8.76 5.33
CA ASP A 342 -9.72 -9.51 5.07
C ASP A 342 -10.60 -9.59 6.31
N SER A 343 -9.99 -9.87 7.47
CA SER A 343 -10.73 -9.96 8.74
C SER A 343 -11.27 -8.61 9.20
N LEU A 344 -10.51 -7.53 9.01
CA LEU A 344 -10.92 -6.17 9.36
C LEU A 344 -12.02 -5.66 8.43
N ASN A 345 -11.93 -5.92 7.14
CA ASN A 345 -12.97 -5.58 6.18
C ASN A 345 -14.27 -6.35 6.47
N ALA A 346 -14.20 -7.65 6.75
CA ALA A 346 -15.37 -8.46 7.12
C ALA A 346 -16.04 -7.96 8.40
N GLU A 347 -15.25 -7.55 9.41
CA GLU A 347 -15.77 -6.94 10.63
C GLU A 347 -16.49 -5.61 10.34
N PHE A 348 -15.89 -4.72 9.56
CA PHE A 348 -16.50 -3.47 9.13
C PHE A 348 -17.83 -3.70 8.40
N GLU A 349 -17.86 -4.61 7.42
CA GLU A 349 -19.08 -4.98 6.70
C GLU A 349 -20.17 -5.54 7.61
N SER A 350 -19.79 -6.34 8.63
CA SER A 350 -20.74 -6.86 9.60
C SER A 350 -21.37 -5.75 10.45
N ILE A 351 -20.58 -4.72 10.80
CA ILE A 351 -21.06 -3.56 11.55
C ILE A 351 -22.00 -2.72 10.69
N GLN A 352 -21.71 -2.55 9.40
CA GLN A 352 -22.56 -1.81 8.47
C GLN A 352 -23.97 -2.44 8.31
N LYS A 353 -24.10 -3.75 8.47
CA LYS A 353 -25.39 -4.47 8.42
C LYS A 353 -26.28 -4.22 9.66
N ILE A 354 -25.79 -3.55 10.70
CA ILE A 354 -26.59 -3.22 11.89
C ILE A 354 -27.63 -2.16 11.54
N THR A 355 -28.91 -2.50 11.62
CA THR A 355 -30.04 -1.63 11.23
C THR A 355 -30.27 -0.47 12.20
N GLN A 356 -30.00 -0.67 13.51
CA GLN A 356 -30.17 0.36 14.53
C GLN A 356 -29.01 1.35 14.50
N LYS A 357 -29.21 2.56 13.97
CA LYS A 357 -28.18 3.60 13.76
C LYS A 357 -27.31 3.81 15.02
N LYS A 358 -27.90 4.05 16.18
CA LYS A 358 -27.16 4.32 17.42
C LYS A 358 -26.20 3.17 17.81
N ASN A 359 -26.61 1.93 17.62
CA ASN A 359 -25.78 0.77 17.93
C ASN A 359 -24.68 0.59 16.87
N ARG A 360 -25.01 0.82 15.61
CA ARG A 360 -24.02 0.82 14.51
C ARG A 360 -22.93 1.86 14.74
N ASP A 361 -23.32 3.11 15.02
CA ASP A 361 -22.39 4.21 15.24
C ASP A 361 -21.47 3.94 16.44
N LEU A 362 -21.98 3.37 17.53
CA LEU A 362 -21.17 2.93 18.67
C LEU A 362 -20.17 1.85 18.27
N LYS A 363 -20.59 0.85 17.50
CA LYS A 363 -19.71 -0.21 17.01
C LYS A 363 -18.67 0.29 16.02
N LEU A 364 -18.97 1.27 15.19
CA LEU A 364 -18.01 1.93 14.32
C LEU A 364 -16.94 2.67 15.11
N LEU A 365 -17.30 3.37 16.19
CA LEU A 365 -16.33 4.02 17.08
C LEU A 365 -15.43 2.99 17.81
N GLU A 366 -16.01 1.90 18.33
CA GLU A 366 -15.22 0.81 18.93
C GLU A 366 -14.25 0.18 17.94
N PHE A 367 -14.69 0.01 16.69
CA PHE A 367 -13.86 -0.51 15.61
C PHE A 367 -12.73 0.45 15.22
N GLN A 368 -13.01 1.75 15.15
CA GLN A 368 -11.99 2.77 14.91
C GLN A 368 -10.93 2.80 16.01
N GLU A 369 -11.33 2.73 17.28
CA GLU A 369 -10.41 2.61 18.42
C GLU A 369 -9.56 1.33 18.34
N LYS A 370 -10.13 0.23 17.85
CA LYS A 370 -9.40 -1.00 17.59
C LYS A 370 -8.33 -0.79 16.52
N LEU A 371 -8.67 -0.17 15.38
CA LEU A 371 -7.71 0.13 14.31
C LEU A 371 -6.53 0.95 14.82
N GLY A 372 -6.79 1.96 15.66
CA GLY A 372 -5.78 2.84 16.24
C GLY A 372 -4.84 2.16 17.27
N LYS A 373 -5.15 0.93 17.71
CA LYS A 373 -4.33 0.18 18.68
C LYS A 373 -3.49 -0.92 18.07
N LEU A 374 -3.76 -1.30 16.82
CA LEU A 374 -3.00 -2.34 16.14
C LEU A 374 -1.55 -1.91 15.92
N THR A 375 -0.62 -2.85 16.07
CA THR A 375 0.81 -2.60 15.90
C THR A 375 1.45 -3.60 14.94
N PHE A 376 2.36 -3.10 14.10
CA PHE A 376 2.91 -3.81 12.96
C PHE A 376 4.44 -3.78 12.98
N LEU A 377 5.09 -4.92 12.73
CA LEU A 377 6.54 -5.03 12.62
C LEU A 377 6.93 -5.59 11.24
N ASP A 378 7.84 -4.88 10.56
CA ASP A 378 8.58 -5.43 9.43
C ASP A 378 10.08 -5.51 9.80
N PRO A 379 10.60 -6.71 10.07
CA PRO A 379 11.99 -6.88 10.51
C PRO A 379 13.01 -6.89 9.36
N ALA A 380 12.62 -6.53 8.16
CA ALA A 380 13.47 -6.34 6.99
C ALA A 380 12.83 -5.33 6.04
N CYS A 381 12.51 -4.14 6.58
CA CYS A 381 11.55 -3.24 5.96
C CYS A 381 12.06 -2.56 4.67
N GLY A 382 13.37 -2.60 4.38
CA GLY A 382 13.92 -1.92 3.21
C GLY A 382 13.52 -0.45 3.21
N SER A 383 13.01 0.02 2.09
CA SER A 383 12.44 1.36 1.91
C SER A 383 11.01 1.52 2.46
N GLY A 384 10.51 0.57 3.25
CA GLY A 384 9.26 0.68 4.00
C GLY A 384 8.00 0.29 3.23
N ASN A 385 8.08 -0.39 2.10
CA ASN A 385 6.95 -0.66 1.21
C ASN A 385 5.79 -1.40 1.90
N PHE A 386 6.08 -2.45 2.70
CA PHE A 386 5.06 -3.17 3.46
C PHE A 386 4.39 -2.30 4.52
N LEU A 387 5.19 -1.53 5.26
CA LEU A 387 4.68 -0.65 6.32
C LEU A 387 3.82 0.47 5.73
N THR A 388 4.27 1.06 4.62
CA THR A 388 3.55 2.13 3.94
C THR A 388 2.22 1.66 3.37
N GLU A 389 2.19 0.50 2.67
CA GLU A 389 0.94 -0.02 2.10
C GLU A 389 -0.03 -0.50 3.19
N ALA A 390 0.47 -1.11 4.26
CA ALA A 390 -0.34 -1.48 5.41
C ALA A 390 -0.97 -0.23 6.08
N PHE A 391 -0.19 0.85 6.24
CA PHE A 391 -0.70 2.12 6.74
C PHE A 391 -1.78 2.71 5.82
N LEU A 392 -1.52 2.79 4.51
CA LEU A 392 -2.50 3.30 3.53
C LEU A 392 -3.80 2.49 3.56
N SER A 393 -3.70 1.16 3.59
CA SER A 393 -4.86 0.26 3.64
C SER A 393 -5.70 0.47 4.91
N LEU A 394 -5.06 0.59 6.07
CA LEU A 394 -5.73 0.86 7.35
C LEU A 394 -6.37 2.24 7.37
N ARG A 395 -5.68 3.27 6.87
CA ARG A 395 -6.20 4.63 6.80
C ARG A 395 -7.40 4.73 5.86
N ARG A 396 -7.37 4.04 4.71
CA ARG A 396 -8.52 3.95 3.80
C ARG A 396 -9.71 3.26 4.47
N LEU A 397 -9.46 2.21 5.27
CA LEU A 397 -10.53 1.55 6.05
C LEU A 397 -11.07 2.48 7.13
N GLU A 398 -10.21 3.21 7.85
CA GLU A 398 -10.63 4.22 8.82
C GLU A 398 -11.43 5.35 8.15
N ASN A 399 -11.04 5.82 6.95
CA ASN A 399 -11.78 6.80 6.18
C ASN A 399 -13.19 6.32 5.81
N LYS A 400 -13.39 5.01 5.54
CA LYS A 400 -14.73 4.43 5.37
C LYS A 400 -15.54 4.49 6.67
N VAL A 401 -14.92 4.26 7.82
CA VAL A 401 -15.57 4.41 9.13
C VAL A 401 -15.98 5.86 9.37
N ILE A 402 -15.06 6.81 9.14
CA ILE A 402 -15.30 8.24 9.27
C ILE A 402 -16.46 8.66 8.35
N SER A 403 -16.43 8.29 7.08
CA SER A 403 -17.52 8.59 6.13
C SER A 403 -18.87 8.03 6.57
N SER A 404 -18.89 6.86 7.20
CA SER A 404 -20.12 6.23 7.72
C SER A 404 -20.68 6.92 8.96
N LEU A 405 -19.81 7.52 9.79
CA LEU A 405 -20.19 8.26 11.00
C LEU A 405 -20.66 9.69 10.68
N PHE A 406 -20.05 10.32 9.65
CA PHE A 406 -20.27 11.72 9.31
C PHE A 406 -21.15 11.87 8.07
N ASN A 407 -22.42 12.17 8.28
CA ASN A 407 -23.37 12.54 7.24
C ASN A 407 -23.43 14.06 7.04
N GLY A 408 -22.29 14.78 7.02
CA GLY A 408 -22.25 16.23 6.75
C GLY A 408 -22.42 17.14 7.97
N ASP A 409 -22.35 16.61 9.19
CA ASP A 409 -22.38 17.41 10.41
C ASP A 409 -20.98 17.94 10.77
N THR A 410 -20.89 19.20 11.18
CA THR A 410 -19.63 19.86 11.58
C THR A 410 -19.09 19.26 12.88
N VAL A 411 -17.85 18.83 12.90
CA VAL A 411 -17.20 18.22 14.08
C VAL A 411 -16.20 19.18 14.70
N LEU A 412 -16.29 19.33 16.00
CA LEU A 412 -15.34 20.09 16.82
C LEU A 412 -14.32 19.12 17.46
N GLY A 413 -13.01 19.34 17.22
CA GLY A 413 -11.93 18.59 17.86
C GLY A 413 -11.29 17.48 17.01
N PHE A 414 -10.58 17.86 15.94
CA PHE A 414 -10.11 16.93 14.89
C PHE A 414 -8.88 16.08 15.26
N ASP A 415 -7.98 16.54 16.14
CA ASP A 415 -6.77 15.80 16.53
C ASP A 415 -7.05 14.45 17.22
N GLU A 416 -8.23 14.31 17.83
CA GLU A 416 -8.69 13.06 18.45
C GLU A 416 -9.40 12.12 17.44
N PHE A 417 -9.64 12.60 16.23
CA PHE A 417 -10.53 11.94 15.27
C PHE A 417 -9.84 10.87 14.44
N ILE A 418 -8.57 11.08 14.08
CA ILE A 418 -7.75 10.12 13.35
C ILE A 418 -7.01 9.26 14.36
N LYS A 419 -7.35 7.97 14.40
CA LYS A 419 -6.77 6.99 15.34
C LYS A 419 -5.60 6.22 14.75
N VAL A 420 -5.63 5.92 13.45
CA VAL A 420 -4.53 5.23 12.77
C VAL A 420 -3.40 6.20 12.48
N LYS A 421 -2.23 5.95 13.07
CA LYS A 421 -1.03 6.80 13.02
C LYS A 421 0.19 6.00 12.60
N ILE A 422 1.17 6.66 11.99
CA ILE A 422 2.43 6.00 11.60
C ILE A 422 3.23 5.47 12.79
N SER A 423 2.97 5.94 14.01
CA SER A 423 3.58 5.43 15.24
C SER A 423 3.20 3.98 15.61
N GLN A 424 2.25 3.37 14.90
CA GLN A 424 1.89 1.96 15.03
C GLN A 424 2.83 1.03 14.25
N PHE A 425 3.72 1.60 13.42
CA PHE A 425 4.54 0.88 12.45
C PHE A 425 6.01 0.85 12.89
N TYR A 426 6.54 -0.36 13.01
CA TYR A 426 7.89 -0.66 13.47
C TYR A 426 8.67 -1.35 12.36
N GLY A 427 9.94 -1.01 12.22
CA GLY A 427 10.80 -1.61 11.20
C GLY A 427 12.24 -1.78 11.66
N ILE A 428 12.92 -2.77 11.09
CA ILE A 428 14.36 -2.96 11.23
C ILE A 428 14.94 -3.04 9.83
N GLU A 429 15.95 -2.23 9.56
CA GLU A 429 16.65 -2.24 8.29
C GLU A 429 18.15 -2.08 8.52
N ILE A 430 18.97 -2.84 7.77
CA ILE A 430 20.42 -2.81 7.93
C ILE A 430 21.07 -1.59 7.28
N ASN A 431 20.38 -0.97 6.33
CA ASN A 431 20.84 0.18 5.57
C ASN A 431 20.23 1.46 6.15
N ASP A 432 21.05 2.34 6.73
CA ASP A 432 20.63 3.63 7.34
C ASP A 432 19.92 4.56 6.34
N PHE A 433 20.36 4.54 5.09
CA PHE A 433 19.70 5.30 4.03
C PHE A 433 18.28 4.79 3.74
N ALA A 434 18.09 3.48 3.65
CA ALA A 434 16.77 2.88 3.48
C ALA A 434 15.84 3.18 4.66
N VAL A 435 16.37 3.25 5.89
CA VAL A 435 15.62 3.73 7.08
C VAL A 435 15.09 5.14 6.86
N THR A 436 15.93 6.04 6.34
CA THR A 436 15.53 7.43 6.06
C THR A 436 14.45 7.50 4.99
N VAL A 437 14.59 6.72 3.92
CA VAL A 437 13.60 6.64 2.83
C VAL A 437 12.27 6.07 3.34
N ALA A 438 12.30 5.00 4.14
CA ALA A 438 11.11 4.38 4.70
C ALA A 438 10.30 5.34 5.60
N LYS A 439 10.99 6.10 6.46
CA LYS A 439 10.35 7.13 7.28
C LYS A 439 9.71 8.21 6.41
N THR A 440 10.42 8.67 5.37
CA THR A 440 9.91 9.69 4.46
C THR A 440 8.70 9.18 3.68
N ALA A 441 8.70 7.94 3.21
CA ALA A 441 7.57 7.32 2.52
C ALA A 441 6.31 7.27 3.42
N LEU A 442 6.47 6.92 4.70
CA LEU A 442 5.37 6.92 5.66
C LEU A 442 4.81 8.33 5.93
N TRP A 443 5.65 9.36 5.98
CA TRP A 443 5.17 10.74 6.11
C TRP A 443 4.41 11.22 4.87
N ILE A 444 4.89 10.87 3.68
CA ILE A 444 4.17 11.14 2.43
C ILE A 444 2.80 10.45 2.48
N ALA A 445 2.74 9.19 2.91
CA ALA A 445 1.50 8.45 3.06
C ALA A 445 0.55 9.08 4.09
N GLU A 446 1.06 9.53 5.24
CA GLU A 446 0.27 10.23 6.26
C GLU A 446 -0.33 11.51 5.71
N SER A 447 0.47 12.33 5.03
CA SER A 447 0.02 13.58 4.39
C SER A 447 -1.08 13.34 3.36
N GLN A 448 -0.91 12.35 2.47
CA GLN A 448 -1.94 12.02 1.48
C GLN A 448 -3.24 11.54 2.12
N MET A 449 -3.16 10.72 3.18
CA MET A 449 -4.35 10.21 3.87
C MET A 449 -5.08 11.31 4.65
N ILE A 450 -4.37 12.32 5.15
CA ILE A 450 -4.99 13.50 5.75
C ILE A 450 -5.77 14.28 4.69
N ALA A 451 -5.15 14.56 3.53
CA ALA A 451 -5.82 15.24 2.43
C ALA A 451 -7.05 14.46 1.90
N GLU A 452 -7.03 13.12 1.92
CA GLU A 452 -8.22 12.31 1.62
C GLU A 452 -9.30 12.47 2.71
N THR A 453 -8.92 12.49 3.99
CA THR A 453 -9.88 12.68 5.10
C THR A 453 -10.54 14.06 5.04
N GLU A 454 -9.78 15.12 4.75
CA GLU A 454 -10.29 16.49 4.59
C GLU A 454 -11.39 16.58 3.52
N LYS A 455 -11.20 15.87 2.41
CA LYS A 455 -12.23 15.80 1.34
C LYS A 455 -13.51 15.11 1.83
N ILE A 456 -13.42 14.09 2.69
CA ILE A 456 -14.57 13.36 3.23
C ILE A 456 -15.36 14.24 4.19
N ILE A 457 -14.67 14.99 5.07
CA ILE A 457 -15.33 15.82 6.08
C ILE A 457 -15.64 17.24 5.59
N SER A 458 -15.17 17.63 4.38
CA SER A 458 -15.32 18.96 3.78
C SER A 458 -14.80 20.11 4.67
N GLN A 459 -13.73 19.86 5.43
CA GLN A 459 -13.09 20.82 6.32
C GLN A 459 -11.56 20.62 6.27
N GLU A 460 -10.82 21.73 6.36
CA GLU A 460 -9.37 21.68 6.54
C GLU A 460 -9.04 21.19 7.96
N ILE A 461 -8.17 20.22 8.06
CA ILE A 461 -7.63 19.75 9.33
C ILE A 461 -6.40 20.60 9.62
N ASP A 462 -6.41 21.37 10.69
CA ASP A 462 -5.22 22.09 11.16
C ASP A 462 -4.22 21.08 11.77
N PHE A 463 -3.73 20.22 10.90
CA PHE A 463 -2.80 19.16 11.22
C PHE A 463 -1.47 19.47 10.56
N LEU A 464 -0.48 19.80 11.37
CA LEU A 464 0.90 19.77 10.91
C LEU A 464 1.29 18.28 10.77
N PRO A 465 1.34 17.72 9.55
CA PRO A 465 1.90 16.40 9.34
C PRO A 465 3.32 16.41 9.91
N LEU A 466 3.84 15.25 10.33
CA LEU A 466 5.20 15.13 10.83
C LEU A 466 5.39 15.32 12.35
N THR A 467 4.32 15.35 13.12
CA THR A 467 4.39 15.30 14.60
C THR A 467 4.57 13.89 15.14
N THR A 468 4.26 12.87 14.32
CA THR A 468 4.40 11.45 14.65
C THR A 468 5.59 10.81 13.91
N ASN A 469 6.21 9.81 14.52
CA ASN A 469 7.33 9.07 13.93
C ASN A 469 7.01 7.58 13.85
N ALA A 470 7.35 6.98 12.72
CA ALA A 470 7.45 5.52 12.63
C ALA A 470 8.73 5.03 13.32
N PHE A 471 8.64 3.89 13.99
CA PHE A 471 9.77 3.33 14.75
C PHE A 471 10.62 2.41 13.90
N ILE A 472 11.34 2.99 12.94
CA ILE A 472 12.24 2.26 12.06
C ILE A 472 13.67 2.50 12.55
N VAL A 473 14.38 1.41 12.86
CA VAL A 473 15.73 1.44 13.40
C VAL A 473 16.74 0.81 12.42
N GLU A 474 17.95 1.35 12.41
CA GLU A 474 19.06 0.73 11.71
C GLU A 474 19.60 -0.46 12.52
N GLY A 475 19.78 -1.60 11.88
CA GLY A 475 20.39 -2.76 12.52
C GLY A 475 20.22 -4.06 11.75
N ASN A 476 21.03 -5.06 12.14
CA ASN A 476 20.83 -6.42 11.64
C ASN A 476 19.69 -7.09 12.43
N ALA A 477 18.56 -7.35 11.77
CA ALA A 477 17.38 -7.94 12.40
C ALA A 477 17.66 -9.27 13.13
N LEU A 478 18.59 -10.08 12.65
CA LEU A 478 18.92 -11.34 13.30
C LEU A 478 19.70 -11.15 14.62
N ARG A 479 20.33 -9.98 14.81
CA ARG A 479 21.08 -9.60 16.03
C ARG A 479 20.32 -8.65 16.94
N THR A 480 19.37 -7.88 16.38
CA THR A 480 18.55 -6.92 17.13
C THR A 480 17.48 -7.65 17.93
N ASP A 481 17.18 -7.20 19.13
CA ASP A 481 16.05 -7.68 19.90
C ASP A 481 14.77 -7.00 19.41
N TRP A 482 13.81 -7.76 18.90
CA TRP A 482 12.56 -7.22 18.36
C TRP A 482 11.60 -6.72 19.44
N THR A 483 11.79 -7.12 20.70
CA THR A 483 10.93 -6.66 21.82
C THR A 483 11.28 -5.26 22.33
N THR A 484 12.48 -4.75 21.99
CA THR A 484 13.00 -3.49 22.53
C THR A 484 12.91 -2.31 21.56
N LEU A 485 12.23 -2.46 20.42
CA LEU A 485 12.00 -1.38 19.46
C LEU A 485 10.99 -0.38 20.06
N LYS A 486 11.47 0.55 20.88
CA LYS A 486 10.62 1.56 21.54
C LYS A 486 10.82 2.96 20.95
N PRO A 487 9.75 3.78 21.01
CA PRO A 487 9.91 5.23 20.83
C PRO A 487 10.87 5.76 21.91
N ILE A 488 11.86 6.53 21.48
CA ILE A 488 12.60 7.38 22.39
C ILE A 488 11.66 8.55 22.73
N ASP A 489 11.11 8.54 23.93
CA ASP A 489 10.33 9.68 24.42
C ASP A 489 11.25 10.89 24.49
N SER A 490 11.00 11.90 23.66
CA SER A 490 11.86 13.09 23.52
C SER A 490 12.01 13.89 24.84
N ASN A 491 11.18 13.57 25.85
CA ASN A 491 11.21 14.19 27.16
C ASN A 491 12.16 13.53 28.18
N THR A 492 12.87 12.46 27.82
CA THR A 492 13.76 11.70 28.72
C THR A 492 15.23 11.69 28.31
N LEU A 493 15.69 12.62 27.45
CA LEU A 493 17.10 12.74 27.12
C LEU A 493 17.87 13.32 28.32
N PRO A 494 18.96 12.68 28.81
CA PRO A 494 19.88 13.31 29.71
C PRO A 494 20.57 14.46 28.98
N GLU A 495 20.59 15.65 29.60
CA GLU A 495 21.14 16.88 29.03
C GLU A 495 22.67 16.86 28.79
N ASP A 496 23.40 15.84 29.24
CA ASP A 496 24.87 15.79 29.12
C ASP A 496 25.38 14.39 28.82
N GLY A 497 26.02 14.20 27.66
CA GLY A 497 26.83 13.02 27.40
C GLY A 497 27.15 12.74 25.94
N LEU A 498 28.38 12.28 25.70
CA LEU A 498 29.03 11.97 24.42
C LEU A 498 28.33 10.83 23.59
N PHE A 499 27.15 10.38 24.00
CA PHE A 499 26.34 9.32 23.39
C PHE A 499 24.87 9.72 23.25
N ALA A 500 24.56 10.96 22.95
CA ALA A 500 23.20 11.46 22.73
C ALA A 500 22.54 10.93 21.44
N GLY A 501 22.74 9.69 21.10
CA GLY A 501 22.17 9.04 19.93
C GLY A 501 21.90 7.55 20.08
N ILE A 502 22.34 6.93 21.18
CA ILE A 502 22.18 5.49 21.41
C ILE A 502 21.91 5.26 22.89
N THR A 503 20.69 5.45 23.32
CA THR A 503 20.24 4.90 24.60
C THR A 503 18.91 4.17 24.41
N THR A 504 19.01 2.87 24.28
CA THR A 504 17.91 1.96 24.55
C THR A 504 17.65 2.00 26.05
N HIS A 505 16.70 2.81 26.52
CA HIS A 505 16.19 2.67 27.88
C HIS A 505 15.21 1.52 27.92
N VAL A 506 15.59 0.47 28.59
CA VAL A 506 14.76 -0.67 29.00
C VAL A 506 13.88 -0.20 30.16
N ASP A 507 12.70 0.29 29.87
CA ASP A 507 11.59 0.24 30.78
C ASP A 507 10.93 -1.14 30.59
N GLY A 508 10.76 -1.93 31.65
CA GLY A 508 10.38 -3.33 31.60
C GLY A 508 8.98 -3.68 31.08
N SER A 509 8.37 -2.85 30.24
CA SER A 509 7.16 -3.17 29.50
C SER A 509 7.53 -3.80 28.15
N GLU A 510 7.30 -5.10 28.01
CA GLU A 510 7.41 -5.80 26.74
C GLU A 510 6.49 -5.14 25.71
N HIS A 511 7.03 -4.83 24.51
CA HIS A 511 6.22 -4.32 23.42
C HIS A 511 5.57 -5.51 22.71
N HIS A 512 4.24 -5.49 22.59
CA HIS A 512 3.50 -6.53 21.90
C HIS A 512 3.08 -6.01 20.53
N TYR A 513 3.49 -6.70 19.47
CA TYR A 513 2.97 -6.50 18.12
C TYR A 513 1.70 -7.33 17.94
N ASP A 514 0.81 -6.88 17.04
CA ASP A 514 -0.31 -7.68 16.58
C ASP A 514 0.08 -8.49 15.33
N TYR A 515 0.88 -7.86 14.46
CA TYR A 515 1.26 -8.46 13.18
C TYR A 515 2.74 -8.28 12.87
N ILE A 516 3.35 -9.34 12.34
CA ILE A 516 4.70 -9.34 11.78
C ILE A 516 4.59 -9.68 10.30
N MET A 517 5.17 -8.86 9.44
CA MET A 517 5.12 -9.04 7.99
C MET A 517 6.43 -8.59 7.35
N GLY A 518 6.72 -9.06 6.14
CA GLY A 518 7.89 -8.56 5.42
C GLY A 518 8.41 -9.50 4.35
N ASN A 519 9.43 -9.00 3.65
CA ASN A 519 10.15 -9.71 2.61
C ASN A 519 11.66 -9.78 2.94
N PRO A 520 12.08 -10.69 3.84
CA PRO A 520 13.46 -10.82 4.25
C PRO A 520 14.40 -11.18 3.09
N PRO A 521 15.72 -10.89 3.20
CA PRO A 521 16.67 -11.13 2.11
C PRO A 521 16.84 -12.61 1.77
N PHE A 522 16.86 -12.92 0.45
CA PHE A 522 16.98 -14.26 -0.09
C PHE A 522 18.45 -14.59 -0.40
N VAL A 523 19.13 -15.23 0.54
CA VAL A 523 20.50 -15.71 0.36
C VAL A 523 20.56 -17.21 0.61
N GLY A 524 20.80 -17.99 -0.45
CA GLY A 524 20.97 -19.44 -0.36
C GLY A 524 22.18 -19.81 0.52
N TYR A 525 22.09 -20.90 1.26
CA TYR A 525 23.09 -21.30 2.24
C TYR A 525 24.55 -21.36 1.70
N SER A 526 24.74 -21.69 0.43
CA SER A 526 26.04 -21.74 -0.22
C SER A 526 26.62 -20.37 -0.59
N LEU A 527 25.78 -19.33 -0.62
CA LEU A 527 26.14 -17.97 -0.99
C LEU A 527 26.30 -17.03 0.22
N GLN A 528 25.97 -17.51 1.42
CA GLN A 528 26.10 -16.73 2.65
C GLN A 528 27.54 -16.34 2.93
N THR A 529 27.74 -15.10 3.33
CA THR A 529 29.00 -14.62 3.88
C THR A 529 29.29 -15.27 5.22
N GLU A 530 30.54 -15.22 5.71
CA GLU A 530 30.90 -15.75 7.03
C GLU A 530 30.08 -15.10 8.17
N SER A 531 29.80 -13.82 8.04
CA SER A 531 28.94 -13.08 8.99
C SER A 531 27.50 -13.62 9.00
N GLN A 532 26.90 -13.83 7.83
CA GLN A 532 25.54 -14.37 7.68
C GLN A 532 25.45 -15.81 8.19
N LYS A 533 26.45 -16.65 7.91
CA LYS A 533 26.54 -18.00 8.48
C LYS A 533 26.62 -17.97 10.01
N SER A 534 27.43 -17.06 10.57
CA SER A 534 27.51 -16.87 12.01
C SER A 534 26.16 -16.47 12.63
N ASP A 535 25.40 -15.58 11.97
CA ASP A 535 24.07 -15.19 12.42
C ASP A 535 23.13 -16.40 12.52
N ILE A 536 23.10 -17.24 11.47
CA ILE A 536 22.27 -18.45 11.46
C ILE A 536 22.71 -19.44 12.53
N LEU A 537 24.02 -19.71 12.67
CA LEU A 537 24.54 -20.67 13.65
C LEU A 537 24.28 -20.20 15.09
N ASN A 538 24.30 -18.90 15.35
CA ASN A 538 24.01 -18.34 16.68
C ASN A 538 22.52 -18.44 17.04
N LEU A 539 21.62 -18.39 16.06
CA LEU A 539 20.19 -18.49 16.27
C LEU A 539 19.71 -19.94 16.41
N PHE A 540 20.18 -20.82 15.51
CA PHE A 540 19.69 -22.20 15.45
C PHE A 540 20.41 -23.10 16.47
N VAL A 541 20.10 -22.85 17.75
CA VAL A 541 20.64 -23.62 18.88
C VAL A 541 19.51 -24.28 19.67
N ASP A 542 19.80 -25.46 20.24
CA ASP A 542 18.87 -26.16 21.13
C ASP A 542 18.81 -25.48 22.53
N GLU A 543 17.99 -26.01 23.43
CA GLU A 543 17.81 -25.48 24.79
C GLU A 543 19.11 -25.50 25.63
N LYS A 544 20.08 -26.28 25.21
CA LYS A 544 21.42 -26.38 25.85
C LYS A 544 22.47 -25.50 25.16
N GLY A 545 22.04 -24.66 24.21
CA GLY A 545 22.95 -23.80 23.44
C GLY A 545 23.76 -24.51 22.37
N LYS A 546 23.46 -25.77 22.03
CA LYS A 546 24.14 -26.51 21.00
C LYS A 546 23.52 -26.26 19.64
N VAL A 547 24.36 -25.92 18.66
CA VAL A 547 23.94 -25.69 17.27
C VAL A 547 23.30 -26.95 16.67
N TYR A 548 22.14 -26.80 16.03
CA TYR A 548 21.50 -27.89 15.27
C TYR A 548 22.41 -28.33 14.11
N LYS A 549 22.55 -29.63 13.89
CA LYS A 549 23.41 -30.18 12.84
C LYS A 549 23.07 -29.72 11.43
N THR A 550 21.81 -29.35 11.22
CA THR A 550 21.26 -28.88 9.93
C THR A 550 21.40 -27.39 9.71
N ALA A 551 21.76 -26.60 10.75
CA ALA A 551 21.82 -25.13 10.68
C ALA A 551 22.76 -24.59 9.59
N GLY A 552 23.84 -25.28 9.28
CA GLY A 552 24.77 -24.86 8.22
C GLY A 552 24.28 -25.07 6.78
N LYS A 553 23.07 -25.62 6.58
CA LYS A 553 22.51 -25.93 5.25
C LYS A 553 21.16 -25.27 5.01
N ILE A 554 20.80 -24.26 5.78
CA ILE A 554 19.55 -23.52 5.64
C ILE A 554 19.79 -22.13 5.06
N ASP A 555 18.86 -21.66 4.25
CA ASP A 555 18.92 -20.34 3.64
C ASP A 555 18.79 -19.22 4.69
N TYR A 556 19.37 -18.07 4.42
CA TYR A 556 19.47 -16.96 5.38
C TYR A 556 18.11 -16.45 5.86
N VAL A 557 17.10 -16.45 4.97
CA VAL A 557 15.72 -16.10 5.29
C VAL A 557 15.14 -16.89 6.46
N SER A 558 15.63 -18.10 6.70
CA SER A 558 15.19 -18.96 7.81
C SER A 558 15.43 -18.33 9.20
N GLY A 559 16.39 -17.41 9.31
CA GLY A 559 16.64 -16.67 10.54
C GLY A 559 15.46 -15.80 10.98
N TRP A 560 14.73 -15.19 10.03
CA TRP A 560 13.53 -14.42 10.31
C TRP A 560 12.36 -15.29 10.78
N TYR A 561 12.18 -16.46 10.16
CA TYR A 561 11.19 -17.44 10.63
C TYR A 561 11.49 -17.91 12.06
N TRP A 562 12.76 -18.13 12.38
CA TRP A 562 13.17 -18.51 13.72
C TRP A 562 12.83 -17.42 14.75
N LYS A 563 13.24 -16.19 14.49
CA LYS A 563 12.99 -15.05 15.40
C LYS A 563 11.51 -14.74 15.55
N ALA A 564 10.75 -14.78 14.46
CA ALA A 564 9.31 -14.62 14.51
C ALA A 564 8.65 -15.74 15.32
N ALA A 565 9.01 -17.02 15.07
CA ALA A 565 8.48 -18.14 15.83
C ALA A 565 8.81 -18.06 17.33
N GLN A 566 9.98 -17.54 17.67
CA GLN A 566 10.37 -17.31 19.06
C GLN A 566 9.54 -16.20 19.70
N LEU A 567 9.29 -15.11 18.98
CA LEU A 567 8.54 -13.96 19.51
C LEU A 567 7.05 -14.22 19.69
N ILE A 568 6.44 -14.99 18.78
CA ILE A 568 4.98 -15.25 18.81
C ILE A 568 4.55 -16.25 19.87
N GLN A 569 5.49 -16.91 20.57
CA GLN A 569 5.16 -17.89 21.59
C GLN A 569 4.29 -17.30 22.71
N ASN A 570 3.18 -17.98 23.03
CA ASN A 570 2.21 -17.57 24.04
C ASN A 570 1.62 -16.17 23.82
N THR A 571 1.57 -15.71 22.56
CA THR A 571 0.95 -14.44 22.16
C THR A 571 -0.13 -14.68 21.12
N ASN A 572 -0.89 -13.63 20.79
CA ASN A 572 -1.84 -13.61 19.67
C ASN A 572 -1.24 -13.03 18.38
N ILE A 573 0.07 -12.82 18.35
CA ILE A 573 0.78 -12.25 17.20
C ILE A 573 0.67 -13.20 16.01
N LYS A 574 0.30 -12.66 14.85
CA LYS A 574 0.32 -13.38 13.59
C LYS A 574 1.48 -12.89 12.72
N CYS A 575 2.13 -13.83 12.05
CA CYS A 575 3.27 -13.53 11.19
C CYS A 575 3.03 -14.01 9.77
N ALA A 576 3.43 -13.22 8.76
CA ALA A 576 3.47 -13.65 7.38
C ALA A 576 4.72 -13.12 6.67
N LEU A 577 5.53 -14.03 6.15
CA LEU A 577 6.79 -13.68 5.48
C LEU A 577 6.83 -14.23 4.05
N VAL A 578 7.43 -13.42 3.19
CA VAL A 578 7.82 -13.85 1.83
C VAL A 578 9.16 -14.57 1.89
N SER A 579 9.33 -15.59 1.08
CA SER A 579 10.60 -16.30 0.96
C SER A 579 10.73 -17.02 -0.37
N THR A 580 11.93 -17.46 -0.70
CA THR A 580 12.13 -18.35 -1.84
C THR A 580 11.47 -19.71 -1.59
N ASN A 581 11.01 -20.35 -2.65
CA ASN A 581 10.38 -21.68 -2.54
C ASN A 581 11.34 -22.78 -2.04
N SER A 582 12.65 -22.50 -1.93
CA SER A 582 13.65 -23.42 -1.40
C SER A 582 13.34 -23.90 0.01
N ILE A 583 12.77 -23.03 0.87
CA ILE A 583 12.42 -23.40 2.26
C ILE A 583 11.26 -24.44 2.33
N THR A 584 10.56 -24.65 1.23
CA THR A 584 9.48 -25.64 1.12
C THR A 584 9.91 -26.89 0.35
N GLN A 585 11.20 -27.03 0.04
CA GLN A 585 11.73 -28.13 -0.78
C GLN A 585 12.97 -28.78 -0.16
N GLY A 586 13.15 -30.07 -0.46
CA GLY A 586 14.35 -30.83 -0.13
C GLY A 586 14.69 -30.90 1.36
N GLU A 587 15.99 -30.83 1.68
CA GLU A 587 16.51 -30.96 3.04
C GLU A 587 16.11 -29.78 3.94
N GLN A 588 15.82 -28.62 3.37
CA GLN A 588 15.45 -27.41 4.13
C GLN A 588 14.11 -27.55 4.85
N VAL A 589 13.16 -28.31 4.29
CA VAL A 589 11.86 -28.56 4.92
C VAL A 589 12.02 -29.16 6.32
N ALA A 590 12.80 -30.22 6.41
CA ALA A 590 13.03 -30.88 7.71
C ALA A 590 13.90 -30.03 8.63
N ALA A 591 14.91 -29.34 8.09
CA ALA A 591 15.84 -28.54 8.86
C ALA A 591 15.17 -27.32 9.52
N LEU A 592 14.28 -26.66 8.80
CA LEU A 592 13.57 -25.46 9.27
C LEU A 592 12.27 -25.84 9.98
N TRP A 593 11.31 -26.39 9.25
CA TRP A 593 9.92 -26.51 9.73
C TRP A 593 9.75 -27.51 10.85
N LYS A 594 10.41 -28.68 10.76
CA LYS A 594 10.36 -29.66 11.87
C LYS A 594 10.84 -29.02 13.18
N THR A 595 11.93 -28.27 13.12
CA THR A 595 12.48 -27.61 14.31
C THR A 595 11.54 -26.51 14.83
N LEU A 596 10.91 -25.73 13.96
CA LEU A 596 9.97 -24.68 14.34
C LEU A 596 8.70 -25.26 14.98
N PHE A 597 8.12 -26.31 14.41
CA PHE A 597 6.95 -26.98 14.95
C PHE A 597 7.23 -27.64 16.31
N GLU A 598 8.33 -28.38 16.43
CA GLU A 598 8.66 -29.11 17.68
C GLU A 598 9.04 -28.16 18.83
N ARG A 599 9.67 -27.03 18.53
CA ARG A 599 10.20 -26.11 19.54
C ARG A 599 9.25 -24.98 19.90
N PHE A 600 8.57 -24.41 18.93
CA PHE A 600 7.79 -23.18 19.11
C PHE A 600 6.28 -23.38 18.97
N ASP A 601 5.83 -24.60 18.70
CA ASP A 601 4.39 -24.94 18.66
C ASP A 601 3.59 -24.03 17.70
N ILE A 602 4.17 -23.75 16.51
CA ILE A 602 3.55 -22.93 15.49
C ILE A 602 2.62 -23.75 14.61
N HIS A 603 1.65 -23.10 13.96
CA HIS A 603 0.85 -23.67 12.88
C HIS A 603 0.74 -22.69 11.72
N PHE A 604 0.47 -23.22 10.52
CA PHE A 604 0.25 -22.39 9.35
C PHE A 604 -1.20 -21.90 9.31
N ASP A 605 -1.38 -20.58 9.19
CA ASP A 605 -2.69 -19.95 9.01
C ASP A 605 -3.09 -19.94 7.54
N PHE A 606 -2.13 -19.62 6.66
CA PHE A 606 -2.30 -19.64 5.22
C PHE A 606 -0.95 -19.80 4.50
N ALA A 607 -0.99 -20.22 3.23
CA ALA A 607 0.20 -20.25 2.38
C ALA A 607 -0.16 -20.05 0.91
N TYR A 608 0.61 -19.24 0.23
CA TYR A 608 0.58 -19.17 -1.23
C TYR A 608 1.61 -20.13 -1.82
N ARG A 609 1.15 -20.95 -2.78
CA ARG A 609 2.03 -21.84 -3.53
C ARG A 609 3.04 -21.04 -4.34
N THR A 610 4.10 -21.70 -4.76
CA THR A 610 5.15 -21.09 -5.59
C THR A 610 4.56 -20.28 -6.74
N PHE A 611 4.89 -19.00 -6.76
CA PHE A 611 4.57 -18.06 -7.83
C PHE A 611 5.82 -17.27 -8.21
N ARG A 612 5.77 -16.65 -9.36
CA ARG A 612 6.86 -15.82 -9.83
C ARG A 612 6.78 -14.46 -9.16
N TRP A 613 7.86 -14.05 -8.51
CA TRP A 613 8.01 -12.72 -7.96
C TRP A 613 8.46 -11.80 -9.07
N ASP A 614 7.54 -11.03 -9.62
CA ASP A 614 7.86 -10.02 -10.61
C ASP A 614 8.14 -8.70 -9.88
N SER A 615 9.35 -8.17 -10.07
CA SER A 615 9.66 -6.80 -9.66
C SER A 615 9.35 -5.88 -10.82
N GLU A 616 8.77 -4.72 -10.55
CA GLU A 616 8.48 -3.67 -11.54
C GLU A 616 9.76 -3.01 -12.09
N SER A 617 10.93 -3.51 -11.69
CA SER A 617 12.20 -3.00 -12.17
C SER A 617 12.52 -3.47 -13.60
N THR A 618 13.24 -2.63 -14.35
CA THR A 618 13.69 -2.91 -15.74
C THR A 618 14.54 -4.18 -15.89
N GLN A 619 15.10 -4.71 -14.78
CA GLN A 619 15.78 -6.01 -14.74
C GLN A 619 14.94 -7.00 -13.90
N LYS A 620 14.12 -7.79 -14.57
CA LYS A 620 13.29 -8.82 -13.96
C LYS A 620 14.14 -9.94 -13.36
N ALA A 621 14.26 -9.97 -12.05
CA ALA A 621 14.79 -11.14 -11.36
C ALA A 621 13.68 -12.20 -11.26
N HIS A 622 13.84 -13.32 -11.96
CA HIS A 622 12.89 -14.43 -11.93
C HIS A 622 13.13 -15.31 -10.70
N VAL A 623 12.61 -14.90 -9.54
CA VAL A 623 12.68 -15.69 -8.31
C VAL A 623 11.31 -16.33 -8.06
N HIS A 624 11.32 -17.63 -7.76
CA HIS A 624 10.12 -18.34 -7.33
C HIS A 624 9.93 -18.20 -5.83
N CYS A 625 8.87 -17.50 -5.43
CA CYS A 625 8.58 -17.21 -4.04
C CYS A 625 7.37 -17.99 -3.51
N VAL A 626 7.32 -18.10 -2.20
CA VAL A 626 6.18 -18.56 -1.41
C VAL A 626 5.88 -17.51 -0.34
N ILE A 627 4.63 -17.42 0.08
CA ILE A 627 4.21 -16.63 1.24
C ILE A 627 3.68 -17.63 2.26
N ILE A 628 4.13 -17.50 3.51
CA ILE A 628 3.71 -18.39 4.59
C ILE A 628 3.27 -17.54 5.78
N GLY A 629 1.98 -17.65 6.11
CA GLY A 629 1.39 -17.08 7.30
C GLY A 629 1.32 -18.13 8.41
N PHE A 630 1.72 -17.76 9.63
CA PHE A 630 1.74 -18.66 10.79
C PHE A 630 1.53 -17.92 12.11
N SER A 631 1.04 -18.65 13.11
CA SER A 631 0.83 -18.17 14.48
C SER A 631 1.08 -19.28 15.51
N ASN A 632 0.87 -18.99 16.81
CA ASN A 632 1.08 -19.97 17.86
C ASN A 632 -0.19 -20.79 18.13
N THR A 633 -0.09 -22.12 18.19
CA THR A 633 -1.23 -23.04 18.24
C THR A 633 -2.05 -22.91 19.55
N ARG A 634 -1.40 -22.64 20.69
CA ARG A 634 -2.08 -22.65 22.00
C ARG A 634 -3.11 -21.55 22.16
N HIS A 635 -2.87 -20.38 21.57
CA HIS A 635 -3.81 -19.26 21.67
C HIS A 635 -4.99 -19.36 20.70
N SER A 636 -4.84 -19.99 19.53
CA SER A 636 -5.93 -20.17 18.56
C SER A 636 -7.03 -21.12 19.10
N GLU A 637 -6.65 -22.17 19.82
CA GLU A 637 -7.60 -23.11 20.43
C GLU A 637 -8.37 -22.47 21.60
N THR A 638 -7.69 -21.67 22.44
CA THR A 638 -8.31 -20.99 23.59
C THR A 638 -9.35 -19.96 23.15
N SER A 639 -9.08 -19.20 22.09
CA SER A 639 -10.03 -18.23 21.54
C SER A 639 -11.25 -18.88 20.89
N ALA A 640 -11.09 -20.06 20.26
CA ALA A 640 -12.19 -20.84 19.70
C ALA A 640 -13.06 -21.46 20.80
N GLU A 641 -12.46 -22.03 21.86
CA GLU A 641 -13.18 -22.58 23.01
C GLU A 641 -13.92 -21.51 23.83
N GLU A 642 -13.36 -20.31 24.02
CA GLU A 642 -14.06 -19.20 24.69
C GLU A 642 -15.24 -18.68 23.86
N SER A 643 -15.15 -18.69 22.53
CA SER A 643 -16.27 -18.30 21.67
C SER A 643 -17.40 -19.33 21.67
N ILE A 644 -17.09 -20.62 21.88
CA ILE A 644 -18.07 -21.70 22.01
C ILE A 644 -18.74 -21.68 23.41
N LYS A 645 -18.01 -21.29 24.45
CA LYS A 645 -18.56 -21.16 25.82
C LYS A 645 -19.44 -19.90 26.01
N LYS A 646 -19.34 -18.91 25.12
CA LYS A 646 -20.17 -17.69 25.14
C LYS A 646 -21.40 -17.78 24.20
N ARG A 647 -21.59 -18.88 23.49
CA ARG A 647 -22.82 -19.26 22.78
C ARG A 647 -23.58 -20.29 23.58
#